data_dde5c8530017a780edd92176b4641338
#
_entry.id   dde5c8530017a780edd92176b4641338
#
_cell.length_a   1.000
_cell.length_b   1.000
_cell.length_c   1.000
_cell.angle_alpha   90.00
_cell.angle_beta   90.00
_cell.angle_gamma   90.00
#
_symmetry.space_group_name_H-M   'P 1'
#
loop_
_entity.id
_entity.type
_entity.pdbx_description
1 polymer ?
#
loop_
_entity_poly.entity_id
_entity_poly.type
_entity_poly.pdbx_seq_one_letter_code
_entity_poly.pdbx_strand_id
1 'polypeptide(L)'
;MLDMIKCSTGGAYYARGEWVPADGEASAVLAAKGFDAAAIENAKTGTMAYSILQAHNTSGDAENLKIKFDAMASHDITFVGIIQTARASGLEKFPIPYVLTNCHNSLCAVGGTINEDDHRFGLSAAKKYGGIFVPPHLAVIHQYMREKFAGCGKMILGSDSHTRYGALGTMAIGEGGGELAKQLLGRTYDVARPGVVAIYLTGSLPAGCGPHDVAIALVGKLFKSGYVKNKVMEFVGPGVASLRQDTRNAIDAMTTETTCLSSIWETDETTQKFLAVHGRAADYKKLAPADLAYYDGVVEVDLSAIRPMIALPMHPSNAFTIEELNANLEDILHACEQDVQKLIGRKDVSLDLCSKIENGKLRVDQGVIAGCAGGLYDSIYEAASILKGHTGGCGDYALSVYPGSQPIMMELVRTGVIHDLMASGATVRTAFCGPCFGAGDVPANGALSIRHTTRNFPSREGSKPGNGQLSGVALMDARSIAATTANGGILTPATDIDYDPTVPEYQYDPSSYDTRVYQGFGKGDYDALLKLGPNIKDWPEIAPLGDNLLLKVASYITDPVTTTDELIPSGETSSYRSNPLGLAEFTLSRKDPEYVGRAKAVQAEEKARRAGEGSAEVLAQLHKVPGCENLTWNDVQIASTIFAVKPGDGSAREQAASCQRVLGAGANIVTEYATKRYRSNLINWGMLPLQLVGATPFGLGDYVFIPNVREALKGDLQDIKAYVLGDTAKEFSLYMAPLTADERQILADGCLINFSQH
;
A
#
# COMPACT_ATOMS: atom_id res chain seq x y z
N MET A 1 -10.21 -7.14 -24.78
CA MET A 1 -9.44 -6.57 -23.67
C MET A 1 -9.44 -7.54 -22.49
N LEU A 2 -9.75 -7.31 -21.27
CA LEU A 2 -9.65 -8.27 -20.15
C LEU A 2 -10.90 -9.21 -20.05
N ASP A 3 -11.23 -9.92 -21.13
CA ASP A 3 -12.43 -10.79 -21.20
C ASP A 3 -12.30 -12.08 -20.39
N MET A 4 -11.05 -12.39 -19.95
CA MET A 4 -10.74 -13.50 -19.04
C MET A 4 -11.28 -13.29 -17.62
N ILE A 5 -11.71 -12.07 -17.29
CA ILE A 5 -12.23 -11.69 -15.96
C ILE A 5 -13.63 -11.10 -16.12
N LYS A 6 -14.60 -11.69 -15.43
CA LYS A 6 -15.99 -11.24 -15.42
C LYS A 6 -16.40 -10.83 -14.02
N CYS A 7 -17.10 -9.71 -13.92
CA CYS A 7 -17.63 -9.21 -12.64
C CYS A 7 -19.15 -9.30 -12.67
N SER A 8 -19.75 -9.78 -11.59
CA SER A 8 -21.21 -9.76 -11.42
C SER A 8 -21.74 -8.32 -11.28
N THR A 9 -22.98 -8.10 -11.64
CA THR A 9 -23.65 -6.80 -11.49
C THR A 9 -24.25 -6.60 -10.09
N GLY A 10 -24.28 -7.62 -9.26
CA GLY A 10 -24.82 -7.60 -7.90
C GLY A 10 -24.21 -8.70 -7.05
N GLY A 11 -24.70 -8.83 -5.81
CA GLY A 11 -24.31 -9.88 -4.90
C GLY A 11 -24.75 -11.27 -5.36
N ALA A 12 -24.15 -12.30 -4.79
CA ALA A 12 -24.52 -13.68 -5.05
C ALA A 12 -24.29 -14.58 -3.82
N TYR A 13 -25.05 -15.66 -3.78
CA TYR A 13 -24.84 -16.73 -2.81
C TYR A 13 -23.98 -17.84 -3.39
N TYR A 14 -23.02 -18.29 -2.63
CA TYR A 14 -22.27 -19.50 -2.91
C TYR A 14 -22.88 -20.63 -2.10
N ALA A 15 -23.57 -21.54 -2.79
CA ALA A 15 -24.37 -22.59 -2.17
C ALA A 15 -23.80 -23.98 -2.57
N ARG A 16 -22.99 -24.59 -1.71
CA ARG A 16 -22.35 -25.92 -1.93
C ARG A 16 -21.64 -26.03 -3.27
N GLY A 17 -20.87 -25.00 -3.65
CA GLY A 17 -20.10 -25.00 -4.90
C GLY A 17 -20.81 -24.37 -6.10
N GLU A 18 -22.05 -23.94 -5.97
CA GLU A 18 -22.84 -23.32 -7.02
C GLU A 18 -23.18 -21.85 -6.71
N TRP A 19 -23.18 -21.01 -7.72
CA TRP A 19 -23.55 -19.60 -7.60
C TRP A 19 -25.04 -19.40 -7.82
N VAL A 20 -25.69 -18.64 -6.96
CA VAL A 20 -27.08 -18.19 -7.07
C VAL A 20 -27.09 -16.68 -6.98
N PRO A 21 -27.48 -15.94 -8.07
CA PRO A 21 -27.58 -14.49 -8.01
C PRO A 21 -28.51 -14.02 -6.89
N ALA A 22 -28.17 -12.93 -6.22
CA ALA A 22 -28.97 -12.34 -5.14
C ALA A 22 -30.06 -11.44 -5.72
N ASP A 23 -30.98 -12.03 -6.43
CA ASP A 23 -32.15 -11.39 -7.05
C ASP A 23 -33.46 -11.80 -6.36
N GLY A 24 -34.61 -11.39 -6.94
CA GLY A 24 -35.93 -11.70 -6.39
C GLY A 24 -36.27 -13.19 -6.30
N GLU A 25 -35.57 -14.07 -7.02
CA GLU A 25 -35.81 -15.49 -7.04
C GLU A 25 -34.84 -16.27 -6.12
N ALA A 26 -33.80 -15.62 -5.61
CA ALA A 26 -32.74 -16.26 -4.82
C ALA A 26 -33.26 -17.10 -3.65
N SER A 27 -34.20 -16.59 -2.88
CA SER A 27 -34.76 -17.30 -1.72
C SER A 27 -35.47 -18.58 -2.12
N ALA A 28 -36.20 -18.60 -3.23
CA ALA A 28 -36.89 -19.79 -3.73
C ALA A 28 -35.87 -20.84 -4.24
N VAL A 29 -34.84 -20.40 -4.95
CA VAL A 29 -33.78 -21.29 -5.44
C VAL A 29 -33.01 -21.91 -4.28
N LEU A 30 -32.65 -21.13 -3.28
CA LEU A 30 -31.91 -21.60 -2.09
C LEU A 30 -32.76 -22.54 -1.23
N ALA A 31 -34.07 -22.24 -1.06
CA ALA A 31 -35.00 -23.15 -0.38
C ALA A 31 -35.11 -24.49 -1.09
N ALA A 32 -35.16 -24.49 -2.42
CA ALA A 32 -35.15 -25.73 -3.21
C ALA A 32 -33.84 -26.54 -3.05
N LYS A 33 -32.73 -25.89 -2.71
CA LYS A 33 -31.43 -26.52 -2.37
C LYS A 33 -31.37 -26.97 -0.91
N GLY A 34 -32.42 -26.78 -0.12
CA GLY A 34 -32.52 -27.22 1.28
C GLY A 34 -32.03 -26.24 2.33
N PHE A 35 -31.90 -24.95 2.01
CA PHE A 35 -31.58 -23.89 2.97
C PHE A 35 -32.87 -23.26 3.50
N ASP A 36 -32.97 -23.14 4.83
CA ASP A 36 -34.11 -22.43 5.43
C ASP A 36 -33.94 -20.91 5.43
N ALA A 37 -35.00 -20.18 5.79
CA ALA A 37 -35.01 -18.72 5.78
C ALA A 37 -33.95 -18.13 6.74
N ALA A 38 -33.68 -18.76 7.88
CA ALA A 38 -32.68 -18.30 8.83
C ALA A 38 -31.26 -18.46 8.29
N ALA A 39 -30.97 -19.57 7.60
CA ALA A 39 -29.68 -19.79 6.93
C ALA A 39 -29.46 -18.72 5.83
N ILE A 40 -30.49 -18.40 5.06
CA ILE A 40 -30.40 -17.41 3.99
C ILE A 40 -30.18 -16.00 4.56
N GLU A 41 -30.89 -15.63 5.62
CA GLU A 41 -30.72 -14.34 6.30
C GLU A 41 -29.30 -14.18 6.87
N ASN A 42 -28.73 -15.26 7.41
CA ASN A 42 -27.40 -15.28 8.01
C ASN A 42 -26.27 -15.64 7.04
N ALA A 43 -26.52 -15.76 5.74
CA ALA A 43 -25.52 -16.23 4.77
C ALA A 43 -24.24 -15.36 4.71
N LYS A 44 -24.31 -14.08 5.10
CA LYS A 44 -23.13 -13.20 5.23
C LYS A 44 -22.10 -13.73 6.23
N THR A 45 -22.53 -14.47 7.24
CA THR A 45 -21.65 -15.07 8.23
C THR A 45 -20.87 -16.27 7.68
N GLY A 46 -21.25 -16.79 6.52
CA GLY A 46 -20.65 -17.95 5.89
C GLY A 46 -19.31 -17.69 5.18
N THR A 47 -18.88 -16.45 5.05
CA THR A 47 -17.57 -16.11 4.45
C THR A 47 -16.43 -16.38 5.42
N MET A 48 -15.25 -16.74 4.92
CA MET A 48 -14.03 -16.88 5.73
C MET A 48 -13.66 -15.56 6.40
N ALA A 49 -13.79 -14.45 5.65
CA ALA A 49 -13.51 -13.12 6.15
C ALA A 49 -14.35 -12.78 7.38
N TYR A 50 -15.66 -13.08 7.37
CA TYR A 50 -16.52 -12.84 8.52
C TYR A 50 -16.04 -13.59 9.76
N SER A 51 -15.76 -14.87 9.63
CA SER A 51 -15.33 -15.71 10.74
C SER A 51 -14.02 -15.21 11.38
N ILE A 52 -13.04 -14.82 10.56
CA ILE A 52 -11.75 -14.34 11.04
C ILE A 52 -11.92 -12.98 11.73
N LEU A 53 -12.68 -12.06 11.14
CA LEU A 53 -12.95 -10.75 11.73
C LEU A 53 -13.67 -10.87 13.07
N GLN A 54 -14.68 -11.73 13.19
CA GLN A 54 -15.40 -11.94 14.43
C GLN A 54 -14.53 -12.55 15.53
N ALA A 55 -13.63 -13.47 15.17
CA ALA A 55 -12.69 -14.06 16.12
C ALA A 55 -11.72 -13.03 16.75
N HIS A 56 -11.47 -11.91 16.07
CA HIS A 56 -10.57 -10.84 16.51
C HIS A 56 -11.32 -9.58 17.00
N ASN A 57 -12.65 -9.58 16.89
CA ASN A 57 -13.48 -8.45 17.29
C ASN A 57 -13.74 -8.45 18.80
N THR A 58 -13.43 -7.33 19.45
CA THR A 58 -13.61 -7.14 20.89
C THR A 58 -14.80 -6.23 21.24
N SER A 59 -15.52 -5.68 20.22
CA SER A 59 -16.63 -4.75 20.47
C SER A 59 -17.94 -5.42 20.89
N GLY A 60 -18.14 -6.69 20.53
CA GLY A 60 -19.45 -7.36 20.62
C GLY A 60 -20.46 -6.88 19.56
N ASP A 61 -20.13 -5.89 18.75
CA ASP A 61 -20.92 -5.37 17.63
C ASP A 61 -20.42 -5.98 16.32
N ALA A 62 -21.29 -6.66 15.57
CA ALA A 62 -20.93 -7.32 14.33
C ALA A 62 -20.77 -6.34 13.15
N GLU A 63 -21.20 -5.10 13.26
CA GLU A 63 -21.10 -4.08 12.21
C GLU A 63 -19.99 -3.06 12.47
N ASN A 64 -19.71 -2.75 13.75
CA ASN A 64 -18.65 -1.82 14.14
C ASN A 64 -17.58 -2.57 14.92
N LEU A 65 -16.59 -3.04 14.20
CA LEU A 65 -15.56 -3.94 14.73
C LEU A 65 -14.46 -3.17 15.44
N LYS A 66 -13.96 -3.75 16.53
CA LYS A 66 -12.76 -3.33 17.26
C LYS A 66 -11.77 -4.48 17.28
N ILE A 67 -10.88 -4.48 16.28
CA ILE A 67 -9.98 -5.59 16.00
C ILE A 67 -8.72 -5.51 16.84
N LYS A 68 -8.28 -6.65 17.38
CA LYS A 68 -6.93 -6.89 17.91
C LYS A 68 -6.21 -7.89 17.04
N PHE A 69 -4.95 -7.60 16.74
CA PHE A 69 -4.12 -8.42 15.87
C PHE A 69 -3.26 -9.41 16.67
N ASP A 70 -2.86 -10.51 16.01
CA ASP A 70 -1.99 -11.54 16.60
C ASP A 70 -0.50 -11.17 16.53
N ALA A 71 -0.10 -10.39 15.55
CA ALA A 71 1.25 -9.91 15.36
C ALA A 71 1.29 -8.62 14.52
N MET A 72 2.43 -7.95 14.56
CA MET A 72 2.70 -6.76 13.76
C MET A 72 4.05 -6.86 13.06
N ALA A 73 4.17 -6.13 11.93
CA ALA A 73 5.42 -6.01 11.19
C ALA A 73 5.64 -4.60 10.67
N SER A 74 6.88 -4.13 10.72
CA SER A 74 7.30 -2.85 10.14
C SER A 74 8.68 -2.96 9.52
N HIS A 75 8.98 -2.03 8.62
CA HIS A 75 10.29 -1.93 7.98
C HIS A 75 11.01 -0.64 8.38
N ASP A 76 12.28 -0.57 8.02
CA ASP A 76 13.24 0.44 8.47
C ASP A 76 12.92 1.89 8.07
N ILE A 77 12.04 2.13 7.12
CA ILE A 77 11.55 3.48 6.82
C ILE A 77 10.28 3.88 7.60
N THR A 78 9.78 3.02 8.48
CA THR A 78 8.56 3.28 9.26
C THR A 78 8.69 3.01 10.76
N PHE A 79 9.42 1.98 11.18
CA PHE A 79 9.39 1.55 12.58
C PHE A 79 9.93 2.62 13.54
N VAL A 80 10.91 3.45 13.13
CA VAL A 80 11.43 4.50 14.00
C VAL A 80 10.33 5.48 14.37
N GLY A 81 9.61 6.02 13.38
CA GLY A 81 8.50 6.94 13.62
C GLY A 81 7.36 6.32 14.43
N ILE A 82 7.02 5.05 14.16
CA ILE A 82 5.97 4.32 14.89
C ILE A 82 6.35 4.19 16.37
N ILE A 83 7.57 3.74 16.66
CA ILE A 83 8.05 3.55 18.03
C ILE A 83 8.18 4.90 18.74
N GLN A 84 8.65 5.94 18.08
CA GLN A 84 8.72 7.29 18.64
C GLN A 84 7.32 7.83 18.96
N THR A 85 6.31 7.59 18.10
CA THR A 85 4.92 7.96 18.36
C THR A 85 4.37 7.21 19.57
N ALA A 86 4.55 5.90 19.61
CA ALA A 86 4.10 5.07 20.74
C ALA A 86 4.83 5.45 22.04
N ARG A 87 6.14 5.75 22.00
CA ARG A 87 6.94 6.20 23.13
C ARG A 87 6.43 7.53 23.69
N ALA A 88 6.16 8.49 22.82
CA ALA A 88 5.58 9.78 23.22
C ALA A 88 4.18 9.62 23.85
N SER A 89 3.50 8.51 23.54
CA SER A 89 2.16 8.15 24.03
C SER A 89 2.19 7.18 25.22
N GLY A 90 3.35 6.92 25.86
CA GLY A 90 3.47 6.10 27.06
C GLY A 90 3.74 4.60 26.82
N LEU A 91 4.40 4.24 25.73
CA LEU A 91 4.79 2.85 25.45
C LEU A 91 5.68 2.26 26.55
N GLU A 92 5.25 1.14 27.14
CA GLU A 92 6.02 0.40 28.17
C GLU A 92 6.68 -0.85 27.60
N LYS A 93 5.95 -1.62 26.76
CA LYS A 93 6.41 -2.85 26.13
C LYS A 93 5.60 -3.15 24.87
N PHE A 94 6.12 -3.99 24.00
CA PHE A 94 5.34 -4.52 22.89
C PHE A 94 4.36 -5.59 23.39
N PRO A 95 3.04 -5.38 23.24
CA PRO A 95 2.04 -6.27 23.82
C PRO A 95 1.85 -7.56 23.00
N ILE A 96 2.22 -7.55 21.73
CA ILE A 96 2.15 -8.66 20.78
C ILE A 96 3.48 -8.76 20.02
N PRO A 97 3.78 -9.89 19.36
CA PRO A 97 4.98 -9.99 18.53
C PRO A 97 5.05 -8.83 17.51
N TYR A 98 6.12 -8.07 17.58
CA TYR A 98 6.38 -6.97 16.65
C TYR A 98 7.72 -7.18 15.95
N VAL A 99 7.64 -7.41 14.64
CA VAL A 99 8.79 -7.70 13.79
C VAL A 99 9.29 -6.43 13.12
N LEU A 100 10.54 -6.09 13.35
CA LEU A 100 11.26 -4.95 12.78
C LEU A 100 12.21 -5.46 11.70
N THR A 101 11.89 -5.23 10.44
CA THR A 101 12.71 -5.65 9.30
C THR A 101 13.50 -4.49 8.72
N ASN A 102 14.67 -4.77 8.17
CA ASN A 102 15.56 -3.76 7.60
C ASN A 102 15.78 -4.03 6.11
N CYS A 103 14.71 -3.96 5.33
CA CYS A 103 14.68 -4.37 3.94
C CYS A 103 14.46 -3.23 2.93
N HIS A 104 14.06 -2.03 3.36
CA HIS A 104 13.85 -0.91 2.46
C HIS A 104 15.12 -0.10 2.23
N ASN A 105 15.84 0.25 3.27
CA ASN A 105 17.13 0.92 3.14
C ASN A 105 18.31 -0.06 3.07
N SER A 106 18.27 -1.16 3.81
CA SER A 106 19.25 -2.25 3.79
C SER A 106 20.71 -1.75 3.75
N LEU A 107 21.04 -0.74 4.56
CA LEU A 107 22.35 -0.07 4.60
C LEU A 107 22.76 0.64 3.28
N CYS A 108 21.80 0.97 2.43
CA CYS A 108 22.03 1.68 1.17
C CYS A 108 21.88 3.19 1.36
N ALA A 109 22.59 3.78 2.32
CA ALA A 109 22.52 5.19 2.62
C ALA A 109 22.97 6.07 1.44
N VAL A 110 22.31 7.21 1.28
CA VAL A 110 22.63 8.23 0.29
C VAL A 110 23.83 9.09 0.73
N GLY A 111 24.53 8.67 1.76
CA GLY A 111 25.64 9.34 2.40
C GLY A 111 25.48 9.39 3.92
N GLY A 112 26.57 9.24 4.65
CA GLY A 112 26.59 9.25 6.10
C GLY A 112 26.04 7.98 6.76
N THR A 113 25.77 8.05 8.04
CA THR A 113 25.45 6.90 8.91
C THR A 113 23.94 6.67 9.08
N ILE A 114 23.10 7.43 8.41
CA ILE A 114 21.65 7.56 8.65
C ILE A 114 20.94 6.21 8.72
N ASN A 115 21.18 5.32 7.74
CA ASN A 115 20.50 4.04 7.69
C ASN A 115 20.95 3.10 8.82
N GLU A 116 22.24 3.06 9.12
CA GLU A 116 22.76 2.24 10.22
C GLU A 116 22.28 2.78 11.58
N ASP A 117 22.15 4.09 11.75
CA ASP A 117 21.59 4.69 12.97
C ASP A 117 20.15 4.24 13.20
N ASP A 118 19.31 4.21 12.14
CA ASP A 118 17.93 3.71 12.22
C ASP A 118 17.90 2.21 12.56
N HIS A 119 18.79 1.40 11.99
CA HIS A 119 18.90 -0.04 12.28
C HIS A 119 19.35 -0.27 13.73
N ARG A 120 20.31 0.49 14.22
CA ARG A 120 20.75 0.43 15.63
C ARG A 120 19.66 0.85 16.60
N PHE A 121 18.88 1.87 16.24
CA PHE A 121 17.68 2.24 17.00
C PHE A 121 16.72 1.06 17.07
N GLY A 122 16.38 0.45 15.91
CA GLY A 122 15.46 -0.70 15.83
C GLY A 122 15.89 -1.87 16.71
N LEU A 123 17.16 -2.26 16.68
CA LEU A 123 17.69 -3.31 17.56
C LEU A 123 17.61 -2.92 19.04
N SER A 124 17.95 -1.68 19.38
CA SER A 124 17.86 -1.20 20.78
C SER A 124 16.41 -1.15 21.25
N ALA A 125 15.46 -0.78 20.40
CA ALA A 125 14.05 -0.81 20.70
C ALA A 125 13.51 -2.24 20.88
N ALA A 126 13.94 -3.16 20.02
CA ALA A 126 13.59 -4.59 20.15
C ALA A 126 14.09 -5.16 21.48
N LYS A 127 15.30 -4.79 21.92
CA LYS A 127 15.85 -5.18 23.24
C LYS A 127 15.07 -4.56 24.38
N LYS A 128 14.79 -3.26 24.29
CA LYS A 128 14.09 -2.52 25.36
C LYS A 128 12.63 -3.00 25.51
N TYR A 129 11.87 -3.04 24.43
CA TYR A 129 10.43 -3.29 24.47
C TYR A 129 10.02 -4.74 24.20
N GLY A 130 10.98 -5.62 23.92
CA GLY A 130 10.71 -7.04 23.67
C GLY A 130 10.22 -7.32 22.25
N GLY A 131 10.93 -6.82 21.24
CA GLY A 131 10.62 -7.03 19.82
C GLY A 131 11.47 -8.09 19.15
N ILE A 132 11.21 -8.30 17.86
CA ILE A 132 11.96 -9.19 16.98
C ILE A 132 12.65 -8.31 15.93
N PHE A 133 13.96 -8.45 15.78
CA PHE A 133 14.73 -7.62 14.86
C PHE A 133 15.38 -8.48 13.78
N VAL A 134 15.01 -8.22 12.53
CA VAL A 134 15.56 -8.88 11.35
C VAL A 134 16.58 -7.95 10.69
N PRO A 135 17.88 -8.28 10.74
CA PRO A 135 18.94 -7.47 10.16
C PRO A 135 18.79 -7.26 8.65
N PRO A 136 19.50 -6.24 8.07
CA PRO A 136 19.49 -6.03 6.63
C PRO A 136 19.99 -7.26 5.85
N HIS A 137 19.49 -7.38 4.62
CA HIS A 137 19.84 -8.43 3.65
C HIS A 137 19.38 -9.85 3.97
N LEU A 138 18.62 -10.06 5.05
CA LEU A 138 18.09 -11.39 5.41
C LEU A 138 16.77 -11.72 4.73
N ALA A 139 15.83 -10.80 4.70
CA ALA A 139 14.53 -10.99 4.06
C ALA A 139 13.83 -9.65 3.80
N VAL A 140 13.01 -9.61 2.75
CA VAL A 140 11.98 -8.59 2.64
C VAL A 140 10.88 -8.88 3.67
N ILE A 141 10.24 -7.82 4.20
CA ILE A 141 9.28 -7.93 5.30
C ILE A 141 8.23 -9.01 5.07
N HIS A 142 7.60 -9.03 3.88
CA HIS A 142 6.48 -9.93 3.63
C HIS A 142 6.93 -11.38 3.48
N GLN A 143 8.12 -11.63 2.97
CA GLN A 143 8.63 -12.99 2.88
C GLN A 143 9.01 -13.53 4.27
N TYR A 144 9.63 -12.71 5.13
CA TYR A 144 9.88 -13.11 6.51
C TYR A 144 8.58 -13.45 7.25
N MET A 145 7.55 -12.61 7.10
CA MET A 145 6.26 -12.86 7.74
C MET A 145 5.56 -14.12 7.23
N ARG A 146 5.65 -14.41 5.92
CA ARG A 146 5.14 -15.66 5.34
C ARG A 146 5.86 -16.88 5.91
N GLU A 147 7.18 -16.81 6.02
CA GLU A 147 8.02 -17.93 6.50
C GLU A 147 7.87 -18.17 8.01
N LYS A 148 7.64 -17.12 8.82
CA LYS A 148 7.73 -17.21 10.30
C LYS A 148 6.42 -16.95 11.06
N PHE A 149 5.46 -16.22 10.52
CA PHE A 149 4.30 -15.75 11.28
C PHE A 149 2.93 -16.06 10.66
N ALA A 150 2.75 -15.89 9.36
CA ALA A 150 1.46 -16.09 8.72
C ALA A 150 0.95 -17.52 8.92
N GLY A 151 -0.32 -17.68 9.28
CA GLY A 151 -0.97 -18.96 9.53
C GLY A 151 -2.49 -18.85 9.48
N CYS A 152 -3.17 -19.96 9.37
CA CYS A 152 -4.59 -20.02 9.10
C CYS A 152 -5.43 -19.46 10.26
N GLY A 153 -6.30 -18.50 9.96
CA GLY A 153 -7.20 -17.86 10.90
C GLY A 153 -6.58 -16.71 11.72
N LYS A 154 -5.34 -16.31 11.41
CA LYS A 154 -4.67 -15.19 12.08
C LYS A 154 -5.01 -13.85 11.42
N MET A 155 -4.76 -12.77 12.18
CA MET A 155 -4.75 -11.39 11.67
C MET A 155 -3.42 -10.72 11.99
N ILE A 156 -2.80 -10.07 10.99
CA ILE A 156 -1.53 -9.36 11.12
C ILE A 156 -1.67 -7.93 10.60
N LEU A 157 -1.14 -6.97 11.37
CA LEU A 157 -1.08 -5.57 10.97
C LEU A 157 0.36 -5.21 10.57
N GLY A 158 0.51 -4.58 9.40
CA GLY A 158 1.82 -4.14 8.93
C GLY A 158 1.85 -2.67 8.53
N SER A 159 3.02 -2.05 8.62
CA SER A 159 3.22 -0.67 8.16
C SER A 159 3.49 -0.55 6.67
N ASP A 160 3.49 -1.66 5.95
CA ASP A 160 3.60 -1.70 4.50
C ASP A 160 2.26 -2.06 3.86
N SER A 161 1.91 -1.41 2.76
CA SER A 161 0.64 -1.62 2.06
C SER A 161 0.48 -3.02 1.46
N HIS A 162 1.59 -3.71 1.16
CA HIS A 162 1.58 -5.09 0.67
C HIS A 162 1.54 -6.14 1.79
N THR A 163 1.15 -5.74 3.00
CA THR A 163 0.86 -6.66 4.10
C THR A 163 -0.38 -7.48 3.74
N ARG A 164 -0.16 -8.57 3.02
CA ARG A 164 -1.14 -9.50 2.45
C ARG A 164 -0.62 -10.92 2.61
N TYR A 165 -1.29 -11.70 3.45
CA TYR A 165 -0.91 -13.09 3.74
C TYR A 165 -2.12 -14.03 3.66
N GLY A 166 -3.15 -13.59 2.93
CA GLY A 166 -4.40 -14.32 2.75
C GLY A 166 -4.20 -15.69 2.13
N ALA A 167 -3.23 -15.82 1.23
CA ALA A 167 -2.87 -17.11 0.63
C ALA A 167 -2.34 -18.15 1.62
N LEU A 168 -1.95 -17.73 2.83
CA LEU A 168 -1.58 -18.59 3.97
C LEU A 168 -2.66 -18.61 5.07
N GLY A 169 -3.87 -18.17 4.75
CA GLY A 169 -4.99 -18.15 5.67
C GLY A 169 -4.97 -17.03 6.72
N THR A 170 -4.12 -16.02 6.55
CA THR A 170 -4.01 -14.86 7.45
C THR A 170 -4.63 -13.62 6.81
N MET A 171 -5.68 -13.07 7.41
CA MET A 171 -6.13 -11.73 7.03
C MET A 171 -5.13 -10.69 7.51
N ALA A 172 -4.37 -10.14 6.58
CA ALA A 172 -3.37 -9.13 6.88
C ALA A 172 -3.78 -7.78 6.30
N ILE A 173 -3.54 -6.73 7.07
CA ILE A 173 -3.91 -5.36 6.72
C ILE A 173 -2.68 -4.48 6.77
N GLY A 174 -2.45 -3.71 5.71
CA GLY A 174 -1.40 -2.70 5.66
C GLY A 174 -1.97 -1.33 6.00
N GLU A 175 -1.45 -0.72 7.08
CA GLU A 175 -1.92 0.58 7.58
C GLU A 175 -0.74 1.51 7.87
N GLY A 176 -1.05 2.78 8.12
CA GLY A 176 -0.05 3.77 8.52
C GLY A 176 0.38 3.64 9.97
N GLY A 177 1.47 4.34 10.29
CA GLY A 177 2.13 4.24 11.59
C GLY A 177 1.25 4.53 12.80
N GLY A 178 0.23 5.38 12.67
CA GLY A 178 -0.71 5.69 13.75
C GLY A 178 -1.52 4.47 14.19
N GLU A 179 -1.98 3.64 13.25
CA GLU A 179 -2.73 2.43 13.58
C GLU A 179 -1.82 1.39 14.27
N LEU A 180 -0.56 1.29 13.84
CA LEU A 180 0.40 0.42 14.52
C LEU A 180 0.72 0.93 15.93
N ALA A 181 0.91 2.24 16.09
CA ALA A 181 1.11 2.84 17.42
C ALA A 181 -0.06 2.55 18.37
N LYS A 182 -1.31 2.61 17.89
CA LYS A 182 -2.49 2.21 18.67
C LYS A 182 -2.39 0.77 19.17
N GLN A 183 -1.98 -0.17 18.31
CA GLN A 183 -1.80 -1.56 18.73
C GLN A 183 -0.69 -1.71 19.78
N LEU A 184 0.43 -0.97 19.62
CA LEU A 184 1.51 -0.95 20.62
C LEU A 184 1.05 -0.42 21.98
N LEU A 185 0.04 0.44 21.99
CA LEU A 185 -0.59 0.98 23.20
C LEU A 185 -1.76 0.14 23.71
N GLY A 186 -1.96 -1.06 23.15
CA GLY A 186 -3.03 -1.97 23.55
C GLY A 186 -4.43 -1.55 23.08
N ARG A 187 -4.54 -0.54 22.20
CA ARG A 187 -5.80 -0.08 21.61
C ARG A 187 -6.22 -0.96 20.44
N THR A 188 -7.42 -0.73 19.92
CA THR A 188 -8.02 -1.50 18.81
C THR A 188 -7.85 -0.82 17.46
N TYR A 189 -7.99 -1.60 16.41
CA TYR A 189 -8.20 -1.13 15.05
C TYR A 189 -9.71 -1.10 14.78
N ASP A 190 -10.24 0.09 14.64
CA ASP A 190 -11.67 0.31 14.49
C ASP A 190 -12.02 0.34 13.02
N VAL A 191 -12.98 -0.49 12.62
CA VAL A 191 -13.42 -0.58 11.22
C VAL A 191 -14.89 -1.01 11.15
N ALA A 192 -15.67 -0.36 10.28
CA ALA A 192 -16.97 -0.89 9.91
C ALA A 192 -16.78 -2.24 9.19
N ARG A 193 -17.68 -3.19 9.45
CA ARG A 193 -17.60 -4.51 8.80
C ARG A 193 -17.51 -4.36 7.29
N PRO A 194 -16.42 -4.82 6.66
CA PRO A 194 -16.24 -4.67 5.22
C PRO A 194 -17.17 -5.60 4.44
N GLY A 195 -17.54 -5.20 3.24
CA GLY A 195 -18.10 -6.09 2.25
C GLY A 195 -17.07 -7.14 1.83
N VAL A 196 -17.56 -8.26 1.31
CA VAL A 196 -16.72 -9.38 0.85
C VAL A 196 -17.05 -9.69 -0.60
N VAL A 197 -16.03 -9.72 -1.46
CA VAL A 197 -16.15 -10.07 -2.88
C VAL A 197 -15.43 -11.39 -3.13
N ALA A 198 -16.13 -12.35 -3.70
CA ALA A 198 -15.52 -13.60 -4.11
C ALA A 198 -14.68 -13.42 -5.37
N ILE A 199 -13.45 -13.93 -5.35
CA ILE A 199 -12.60 -14.08 -6.52
C ILE A 199 -12.62 -15.57 -6.85
N TYR A 200 -13.47 -15.94 -7.80
CA TYR A 200 -13.73 -17.33 -8.16
C TYR A 200 -12.80 -17.81 -9.26
N LEU A 201 -11.86 -18.66 -8.88
CA LEU A 201 -10.83 -19.16 -9.79
C LEU A 201 -11.25 -20.50 -10.39
N THR A 202 -11.11 -20.65 -11.70
CA THR A 202 -11.32 -21.88 -12.46
C THR A 202 -10.12 -22.17 -13.35
N GLY A 203 -10.00 -23.41 -13.81
CA GLY A 203 -8.93 -23.82 -14.73
C GLY A 203 -7.55 -23.83 -14.09
N SER A 204 -6.52 -23.75 -14.92
CA SER A 204 -5.11 -23.71 -14.51
C SER A 204 -4.30 -22.83 -15.46
N LEU A 205 -3.22 -22.23 -14.96
CA LEU A 205 -2.36 -21.35 -15.74
C LEU A 205 -1.68 -22.11 -16.88
N PRO A 206 -1.66 -21.55 -18.10
CA PRO A 206 -0.80 -22.04 -19.18
C PRO A 206 0.68 -21.96 -18.82
N ALA A 207 1.49 -22.84 -19.42
CA ALA A 207 2.94 -22.71 -19.36
C ALA A 207 3.38 -21.34 -19.91
N GLY A 208 4.37 -20.73 -19.28
CA GLY A 208 4.83 -19.37 -19.61
C GLY A 208 4.03 -18.23 -18.96
N CYS A 209 2.90 -18.54 -18.31
CA CYS A 209 2.15 -17.59 -17.50
C CYS A 209 2.46 -17.79 -16.01
N GLY A 210 2.50 -16.69 -15.27
CA GLY A 210 2.83 -16.69 -13.84
C GLY A 210 1.92 -15.79 -13.02
N PRO A 211 2.24 -15.62 -11.73
CA PRO A 211 1.39 -14.88 -10.80
C PRO A 211 1.16 -13.44 -11.21
N HIS A 212 2.16 -12.78 -11.79
CA HIS A 212 2.03 -11.37 -12.15
C HIS A 212 1.09 -11.14 -13.32
N ASP A 213 0.94 -12.13 -14.22
CA ASP A 213 -0.03 -12.08 -15.30
C ASP A 213 -1.47 -12.06 -14.76
N VAL A 214 -1.76 -12.89 -13.76
CA VAL A 214 -3.06 -12.89 -13.05
C VAL A 214 -3.26 -11.56 -12.30
N ALA A 215 -2.25 -11.11 -11.58
CA ALA A 215 -2.33 -9.91 -10.76
C ALA A 215 -2.56 -8.65 -11.61
N ILE A 216 -1.82 -8.47 -12.70
CA ILE A 216 -1.98 -7.35 -13.63
C ILE A 216 -3.37 -7.36 -14.25
N ALA A 217 -3.87 -8.53 -14.68
CA ALA A 217 -5.21 -8.68 -15.20
C ALA A 217 -6.28 -8.27 -14.18
N LEU A 218 -6.17 -8.73 -12.93
CA LEU A 218 -7.07 -8.34 -11.82
C LEU A 218 -7.05 -6.83 -11.56
N VAL A 219 -5.87 -6.24 -11.40
CA VAL A 219 -5.73 -4.79 -11.16
C VAL A 219 -6.29 -4.00 -12.33
N GLY A 220 -5.98 -4.38 -13.57
CA GLY A 220 -6.50 -3.75 -14.78
C GLY A 220 -8.02 -3.75 -14.87
N LYS A 221 -8.66 -4.82 -14.39
CA LYS A 221 -10.14 -4.96 -14.41
C LYS A 221 -10.81 -4.23 -13.25
N LEU A 222 -10.23 -4.29 -12.05
CA LEU A 222 -10.93 -3.95 -10.80
C LEU A 222 -10.64 -2.53 -10.30
N PHE A 223 -9.45 -1.97 -10.59
CA PHE A 223 -9.02 -0.70 -10.00
C PHE A 223 -9.92 0.47 -10.42
N LYS A 224 -10.12 0.68 -11.73
CA LYS A 224 -10.85 1.85 -12.25
C LYS A 224 -12.33 1.87 -11.85
N SER A 225 -12.95 0.70 -11.71
CA SER A 225 -14.35 0.56 -11.29
C SER A 225 -14.53 0.71 -9.79
N GLY A 226 -13.47 0.55 -8.99
CA GLY A 226 -13.55 0.49 -7.54
C GLY A 226 -14.33 -0.72 -7.01
N TYR A 227 -14.48 -1.78 -7.80
CA TYR A 227 -15.36 -2.92 -7.52
C TYR A 227 -15.09 -3.58 -6.17
N VAL A 228 -13.81 -3.66 -5.78
CA VAL A 228 -13.37 -4.25 -4.50
C VAL A 228 -12.86 -3.20 -3.49
N LYS A 229 -13.04 -1.91 -3.77
CA LYS A 229 -12.52 -0.84 -2.91
C LYS A 229 -13.04 -0.98 -1.46
N ASN A 230 -12.12 -0.96 -0.49
CA ASN A 230 -12.37 -1.13 0.95
C ASN A 230 -13.10 -2.43 1.34
N LYS A 231 -13.17 -3.42 0.45
CA LYS A 231 -13.76 -4.74 0.69
C LYS A 231 -12.66 -5.78 0.89
N VAL A 232 -13.04 -6.96 1.35
CA VAL A 232 -12.15 -8.12 1.41
C VAL A 232 -12.31 -8.94 0.12
N MET A 233 -11.19 -9.27 -0.51
CA MET A 233 -11.15 -10.20 -1.63
C MET A 233 -11.00 -11.63 -1.09
N GLU A 234 -11.99 -12.47 -1.30
CA GLU A 234 -12.00 -13.87 -0.83
C GLU A 234 -11.82 -14.81 -2.03
N PHE A 235 -10.65 -15.44 -2.12
CA PHE A 235 -10.28 -16.31 -3.24
C PHE A 235 -10.79 -17.73 -2.98
N VAL A 236 -11.64 -18.18 -3.86
CA VAL A 236 -12.36 -19.47 -3.78
C VAL A 236 -12.42 -20.15 -5.14
N GLY A 237 -12.82 -21.41 -5.16
CA GLY A 237 -13.09 -22.13 -6.40
C GLY A 237 -12.03 -23.16 -6.78
N PRO A 238 -12.34 -24.03 -7.76
CA PRO A 238 -11.51 -25.20 -8.09
C PRO A 238 -10.13 -24.83 -8.64
N GLY A 239 -9.97 -23.63 -9.21
CA GLY A 239 -8.68 -23.14 -9.71
C GLY A 239 -7.65 -22.89 -8.61
N VAL A 240 -8.07 -22.68 -7.35
CA VAL A 240 -7.13 -22.48 -6.23
C VAL A 240 -6.17 -23.66 -6.11
N ALA A 241 -6.69 -24.89 -6.17
CA ALA A 241 -5.89 -26.10 -6.04
C ALA A 241 -4.86 -26.31 -7.17
N SER A 242 -5.05 -25.66 -8.32
CA SER A 242 -4.11 -25.74 -9.45
C SER A 242 -2.86 -24.87 -9.25
N LEU A 243 -2.88 -23.92 -8.30
CA LEU A 243 -1.82 -22.94 -8.08
C LEU A 243 -0.84 -23.39 -6.99
N ARG A 244 0.44 -23.26 -7.27
CA ARG A 244 1.52 -23.43 -6.27
C ARG A 244 1.43 -22.32 -5.22
N GLN A 245 1.98 -22.57 -4.02
CA GLN A 245 1.85 -21.60 -2.92
C GLN A 245 2.54 -20.27 -3.23
N ASP A 246 3.70 -20.27 -3.85
CA ASP A 246 4.39 -19.03 -4.25
C ASP A 246 3.55 -18.21 -5.23
N THR A 247 2.88 -18.86 -6.16
CA THR A 247 1.96 -18.20 -7.11
C THR A 247 0.81 -17.52 -6.37
N ARG A 248 0.17 -18.21 -5.41
CA ARG A 248 -0.88 -17.62 -4.57
C ARG A 248 -0.35 -16.44 -3.76
N ASN A 249 0.81 -16.58 -3.12
CA ASN A 249 1.45 -15.53 -2.33
C ASN A 249 1.76 -14.27 -3.15
N ALA A 250 2.22 -14.44 -4.38
CA ALA A 250 2.54 -13.32 -5.26
C ALA A 250 1.28 -12.61 -5.79
N ILE A 251 0.24 -13.33 -6.17
CA ILE A 251 -1.06 -12.74 -6.54
C ILE A 251 -1.63 -11.97 -5.34
N ASP A 252 -1.59 -12.57 -4.16
CA ASP A 252 -2.14 -12.00 -2.93
C ASP A 252 -1.47 -10.67 -2.58
N ALA A 253 -0.15 -10.56 -2.71
CA ALA A 253 0.59 -9.31 -2.49
C ALA A 253 0.06 -8.17 -3.36
N MET A 254 -0.30 -8.46 -4.61
CA MET A 254 -0.77 -7.47 -5.58
C MET A 254 -2.23 -7.03 -5.38
N THR A 255 -3.00 -7.71 -4.54
CA THR A 255 -4.39 -7.32 -4.25
C THR A 255 -4.49 -5.90 -3.71
N THR A 256 -3.46 -5.43 -3.02
CA THR A 256 -3.36 -4.03 -2.54
C THR A 256 -3.57 -3.01 -3.66
N GLU A 257 -3.13 -3.29 -4.87
CA GLU A 257 -3.23 -2.37 -6.01
C GLU A 257 -4.66 -2.25 -6.55
N THR A 258 -5.60 -3.07 -6.09
CA THR A 258 -7.04 -2.94 -6.36
C THR A 258 -7.76 -2.01 -5.38
N THR A 259 -7.06 -1.46 -4.38
CA THR A 259 -7.62 -0.68 -3.25
C THR A 259 -8.51 -1.48 -2.29
N CYS A 260 -8.43 -2.81 -2.28
CA CYS A 260 -9.12 -3.64 -1.30
C CYS A 260 -8.57 -3.42 0.12
N LEU A 261 -9.39 -3.71 1.12
CA LEU A 261 -8.98 -3.63 2.54
C LEU A 261 -8.02 -4.76 2.90
N SER A 262 -8.35 -5.98 2.50
CA SER A 262 -7.58 -7.19 2.77
C SER A 262 -7.94 -8.29 1.78
N SER A 263 -7.30 -9.45 1.94
CA SER A 263 -7.55 -10.65 1.16
C SER A 263 -7.49 -11.89 2.03
N ILE A 264 -8.18 -12.95 1.61
CA ILE A 264 -8.15 -14.27 2.23
C ILE A 264 -8.40 -15.34 1.19
N TRP A 265 -7.79 -16.50 1.32
CA TRP A 265 -7.88 -17.61 0.39
C TRP A 265 -8.38 -18.87 1.07
N GLU A 266 -9.07 -19.72 0.34
CA GLU A 266 -9.23 -21.12 0.73
C GLU A 266 -7.84 -21.73 0.98
N THR A 267 -7.74 -22.54 2.03
CA THR A 267 -6.52 -23.26 2.35
C THR A 267 -6.69 -24.75 2.05
N ASP A 268 -5.63 -25.36 1.59
CA ASP A 268 -5.61 -26.76 1.16
C ASP A 268 -4.28 -27.44 1.52
N GLU A 269 -4.05 -28.60 0.95
CA GLU A 269 -2.83 -29.39 1.15
C GLU A 269 -1.57 -28.65 0.71
N THR A 270 -1.65 -27.77 -0.32
CA THR A 270 -0.54 -26.92 -0.77
C THR A 270 -0.13 -25.94 0.33
N THR A 271 -1.12 -25.29 0.97
CA THR A 271 -0.90 -24.42 2.12
C THR A 271 -0.32 -25.18 3.31
N GLN A 272 -0.89 -26.36 3.60
CA GLN A 272 -0.39 -27.23 4.67
C GLN A 272 1.07 -27.62 4.47
N LYS A 273 1.43 -28.00 3.25
CA LYS A 273 2.79 -28.38 2.88
C LYS A 273 3.76 -27.20 3.04
N PHE A 274 3.39 -26.00 2.60
CA PHE A 274 4.22 -24.80 2.78
C PHE A 274 4.51 -24.55 4.26
N LEU A 275 3.49 -24.57 5.12
CA LEU A 275 3.66 -24.37 6.56
C LEU A 275 4.51 -25.47 7.20
N ALA A 276 4.32 -26.72 6.79
CA ALA A 276 5.11 -27.85 7.28
C ALA A 276 6.59 -27.74 6.90
N VAL A 277 6.91 -27.38 5.66
CA VAL A 277 8.29 -27.16 5.19
C VAL A 277 9.02 -26.11 6.05
N HIS A 278 8.28 -25.07 6.48
CA HIS A 278 8.82 -24.01 7.36
C HIS A 278 8.78 -24.37 8.85
N GLY A 279 8.53 -25.65 9.22
CA GLY A 279 8.46 -26.11 10.60
C GLY A 279 7.23 -25.63 11.37
N ARG A 280 6.15 -25.26 10.66
CA ARG A 280 4.96 -24.60 11.21
C ARG A 280 3.66 -25.34 10.88
N ALA A 281 3.70 -26.66 10.83
CA ALA A 281 2.55 -27.49 10.51
C ALA A 281 1.33 -27.22 11.42
N ALA A 282 1.57 -26.82 12.69
CA ALA A 282 0.51 -26.48 13.65
C ALA A 282 -0.26 -25.21 13.30
N ASP A 283 0.27 -24.34 12.43
CA ASP A 283 -0.40 -23.12 11.98
C ASP A 283 -1.40 -23.36 10.84
N TYR A 284 -1.52 -24.60 10.37
CA TYR A 284 -2.49 -24.98 9.35
C TYR A 284 -3.87 -25.25 9.93
N LYS A 285 -4.89 -24.68 9.28
CA LYS A 285 -6.29 -25.07 9.39
C LYS A 285 -6.91 -25.04 8.00
N LYS A 286 -7.87 -25.92 7.74
CA LYS A 286 -8.68 -25.79 6.53
C LYS A 286 -9.61 -24.60 6.67
N LEU A 287 -9.49 -23.63 5.77
CA LEU A 287 -10.38 -22.50 5.62
C LEU A 287 -11.12 -22.64 4.30
N ALA A 288 -12.43 -22.53 4.34
CA ALA A 288 -13.31 -22.55 3.19
C ALA A 288 -14.61 -21.79 3.54
N PRO A 289 -15.36 -21.28 2.55
CA PRO A 289 -16.71 -20.79 2.80
C PRO A 289 -17.59 -21.88 3.42
N ALA A 290 -18.59 -21.48 4.21
CA ALA A 290 -19.63 -22.38 4.68
C ALA A 290 -20.46 -22.91 3.49
N ASP A 291 -21.32 -23.92 3.75
CA ASP A 291 -22.25 -24.48 2.76
C ASP A 291 -23.11 -23.42 2.06
N LEU A 292 -23.38 -22.31 2.75
CA LEU A 292 -24.03 -21.13 2.21
C LEU A 292 -23.26 -19.88 2.66
N ALA A 293 -22.78 -19.12 1.72
CA ALA A 293 -22.13 -17.83 1.95
C ALA A 293 -22.66 -16.76 0.99
N TYR A 294 -22.86 -15.55 1.49
CA TYR A 294 -23.25 -14.41 0.66
C TYR A 294 -22.05 -13.50 0.40
N TYR A 295 -21.88 -13.12 -0.85
CA TYR A 295 -20.84 -12.18 -1.29
C TYR A 295 -21.48 -10.95 -1.92
N ASP A 296 -20.90 -9.78 -1.69
CA ASP A 296 -21.36 -8.51 -2.26
C ASP A 296 -21.06 -8.38 -3.76
N GLY A 297 -20.31 -9.29 -4.32
CA GLY A 297 -19.99 -9.42 -5.73
C GLY A 297 -19.14 -10.65 -5.99
N VAL A 298 -19.06 -11.03 -7.27
CA VAL A 298 -18.25 -12.16 -7.75
C VAL A 298 -17.40 -11.72 -8.91
N VAL A 299 -16.12 -12.02 -8.84
CA VAL A 299 -15.13 -11.87 -9.92
C VAL A 299 -14.75 -13.27 -10.39
N GLU A 300 -15.18 -13.68 -11.54
CA GLU A 300 -14.80 -14.96 -12.14
C GLU A 300 -13.51 -14.78 -12.92
N VAL A 301 -12.53 -15.66 -12.68
CA VAL A 301 -11.24 -15.70 -13.35
C VAL A 301 -11.01 -17.09 -13.90
N ASP A 302 -11.00 -17.22 -15.21
CA ASP A 302 -10.56 -18.44 -15.90
C ASP A 302 -9.03 -18.40 -16.04
N LEU A 303 -8.33 -19.13 -15.20
CA LEU A 303 -6.85 -19.17 -15.22
C LEU A 303 -6.32 -19.70 -16.56
N SER A 304 -7.07 -20.57 -17.28
CA SER A 304 -6.66 -21.10 -18.58
C SER A 304 -6.69 -20.02 -19.69
N ALA A 305 -7.45 -18.96 -19.49
CA ALA A 305 -7.53 -17.84 -20.43
C ALA A 305 -6.47 -16.75 -20.16
N ILE A 306 -5.73 -16.83 -19.07
CA ILE A 306 -4.64 -15.87 -18.75
C ILE A 306 -3.55 -15.97 -19.83
N ARG A 307 -3.03 -14.82 -20.19
CA ARG A 307 -1.92 -14.64 -21.14
C ARG A 307 -0.84 -13.79 -20.50
N PRO A 308 0.40 -13.82 -21.02
CA PRO A 308 1.45 -12.90 -20.56
C PRO A 308 1.01 -11.46 -20.65
N MET A 309 1.12 -10.75 -19.49
CA MET A 309 0.62 -9.39 -19.32
C MET A 309 1.77 -8.39 -19.16
N ILE A 310 1.45 -7.14 -19.46
CA ILE A 310 2.29 -5.98 -19.17
C ILE A 310 1.42 -4.84 -18.64
N ALA A 311 1.86 -4.18 -17.57
CA ALA A 311 1.26 -2.92 -17.13
C ALA A 311 2.22 -1.78 -17.47
N LEU A 312 1.81 -0.94 -18.41
CA LEU A 312 2.62 0.20 -18.87
C LEU A 312 2.69 1.32 -17.81
N PRO A 313 3.69 2.22 -17.86
CA PRO A 313 3.71 3.38 -16.98
C PRO A 313 2.40 4.19 -17.03
N MET A 314 1.92 4.84 -15.98
CA MET A 314 2.53 4.97 -14.66
C MET A 314 1.60 4.44 -13.57
N HIS A 315 0.86 3.37 -13.86
CA HIS A 315 -0.05 2.73 -12.92
C HIS A 315 -0.21 1.23 -13.23
N PRO A 316 -0.32 0.33 -12.21
CA PRO A 316 -0.50 -1.11 -12.46
C PRO A 316 -1.79 -1.45 -13.23
N SER A 317 -2.79 -0.57 -13.24
CA SER A 317 -4.04 -0.76 -13.99
C SER A 317 -3.93 -0.43 -15.48
N ASN A 318 -2.79 0.10 -15.95
CA ASN A 318 -2.55 0.32 -17.38
C ASN A 318 -2.13 -0.98 -18.06
N ALA A 319 -3.03 -1.96 -18.04
CA ALA A 319 -2.79 -3.36 -18.30
C ALA A 319 -3.19 -3.77 -19.71
N PHE A 320 -2.29 -4.51 -20.37
CA PHE A 320 -2.47 -5.12 -21.68
C PHE A 320 -1.93 -6.55 -21.66
N THR A 321 -2.40 -7.41 -22.55
CA THR A 321 -1.60 -8.58 -22.88
C THR A 321 -0.39 -8.13 -23.72
N ILE A 322 0.73 -8.84 -23.62
CA ILE A 322 1.91 -8.53 -24.45
C ILE A 322 1.54 -8.66 -25.94
N GLU A 323 0.67 -9.59 -26.28
CA GLU A 323 0.14 -9.77 -27.65
C GLU A 323 -0.64 -8.54 -28.13
N GLU A 324 -1.58 -8.00 -27.31
CA GLU A 324 -2.31 -6.77 -27.64
C GLU A 324 -1.35 -5.58 -27.85
N LEU A 325 -0.36 -5.43 -26.97
CA LEU A 325 0.65 -4.38 -27.09
C LEU A 325 1.42 -4.52 -28.41
N ASN A 326 1.94 -5.72 -28.71
CA ASN A 326 2.72 -5.96 -29.92
C ASN A 326 1.90 -5.77 -31.21
N ALA A 327 0.60 -6.05 -31.16
CA ALA A 327 -0.29 -5.86 -32.32
C ALA A 327 -0.61 -4.39 -32.61
N ASN A 328 -0.53 -3.49 -31.62
CA ASN A 328 -0.89 -2.09 -31.72
C ASN A 328 0.16 -1.18 -31.07
N LEU A 329 1.42 -1.50 -31.29
CA LEU A 329 2.55 -1.00 -30.51
C LEU A 329 2.65 0.54 -30.53
N GLU A 330 2.65 1.16 -31.71
CA GLU A 330 2.77 2.62 -31.84
C GLU A 330 1.59 3.35 -31.18
N ASP A 331 0.36 2.93 -31.44
CA ASP A 331 -0.83 3.60 -30.90
C ASP A 331 -0.91 3.51 -29.38
N ILE A 332 -0.62 2.33 -28.80
CA ILE A 332 -0.67 2.12 -27.36
C ILE A 332 0.46 2.89 -26.66
N LEU A 333 1.69 2.85 -27.21
CA LEU A 333 2.81 3.58 -26.61
C LEU A 333 2.63 5.09 -26.70
N HIS A 334 2.14 5.59 -27.84
CA HIS A 334 1.85 7.01 -27.99
C HIS A 334 0.76 7.49 -27.03
N ALA A 335 -0.31 6.72 -26.85
CA ALA A 335 -1.34 7.02 -25.85
C ALA A 335 -0.75 7.03 -24.42
N CYS A 336 0.12 6.08 -24.11
CA CYS A 336 0.83 6.05 -22.82
C CYS A 336 1.70 7.29 -22.61
N GLU A 337 2.48 7.69 -23.61
CA GLU A 337 3.29 8.92 -23.56
C GLU A 337 2.45 10.16 -23.27
N GLN A 338 1.29 10.28 -23.93
CA GLN A 338 0.37 11.40 -23.69
C GLN A 338 -0.17 11.42 -22.26
N ASP A 339 -0.55 10.25 -21.73
CA ASP A 339 -1.04 10.15 -20.36
C ASP A 339 0.05 10.42 -19.33
N VAL A 340 1.27 9.93 -19.57
CA VAL A 340 2.44 10.26 -18.75
C VAL A 340 2.71 11.76 -18.78
N GLN A 341 2.66 12.41 -19.94
CA GLN A 341 2.90 13.84 -20.09
C GLN A 341 1.87 14.67 -19.31
N LYS A 342 0.59 14.28 -19.37
CA LYS A 342 -0.48 14.91 -18.58
C LYS A 342 -0.23 14.75 -17.08
N LEU A 343 0.13 13.53 -16.67
CA LEU A 343 0.32 13.18 -15.26
C LEU A 343 1.52 13.92 -14.65
N ILE A 344 2.64 13.98 -15.36
CA ILE A 344 3.84 14.69 -14.91
C ILE A 344 3.63 16.21 -14.90
N GLY A 345 2.82 16.76 -15.83
CA GLY A 345 2.44 18.17 -15.88
C GLY A 345 3.59 19.14 -16.20
N ARG A 346 4.77 18.64 -16.62
CA ARG A 346 5.96 19.42 -16.96
C ARG A 346 6.22 19.33 -18.47
N LYS A 347 6.63 20.46 -19.07
CA LYS A 347 6.93 20.52 -20.52
C LYS A 347 8.41 20.28 -20.83
N ASP A 348 9.27 20.32 -19.82
CA ASP A 348 10.73 20.20 -19.95
C ASP A 348 11.24 18.75 -19.85
N VAL A 349 10.37 17.81 -19.53
CA VAL A 349 10.65 16.37 -19.52
C VAL A 349 9.54 15.60 -20.24
N SER A 350 9.92 14.56 -20.95
CA SER A 350 8.99 13.66 -21.65
C SER A 350 9.54 12.24 -21.66
N LEU A 351 8.63 11.27 -21.68
CA LEU A 351 8.98 9.87 -21.89
C LEU A 351 8.72 9.53 -23.36
N ASP A 352 9.75 9.09 -24.06
CA ASP A 352 9.70 8.72 -25.46
C ASP A 352 9.79 7.20 -25.61
N LEU A 353 8.65 6.53 -25.57
CA LEU A 353 8.54 5.09 -25.71
C LEU A 353 8.53 4.64 -27.16
N CYS A 354 7.98 5.45 -28.06
CA CYS A 354 7.91 5.13 -29.48
C CYS A 354 9.28 5.06 -30.14
N SER A 355 10.26 5.84 -29.66
CA SER A 355 11.65 5.76 -30.14
C SER A 355 12.33 4.41 -29.83
N LYS A 356 11.75 3.61 -28.91
CA LYS A 356 12.25 2.27 -28.55
C LYS A 356 11.72 1.16 -29.45
N ILE A 357 10.95 1.52 -30.48
CA ILE A 357 10.48 0.55 -31.45
C ILE A 357 11.59 0.28 -32.47
N GLU A 358 12.11 -0.93 -32.46
CA GLU A 358 13.12 -1.42 -33.39
C GLU A 358 12.56 -2.57 -34.23
N ASN A 359 12.53 -2.43 -35.55
CA ASN A 359 12.00 -3.45 -36.48
C ASN A 359 10.56 -3.93 -36.09
N GLY A 360 9.70 -3.00 -35.65
CA GLY A 360 8.33 -3.28 -35.26
C GLY A 360 8.17 -4.00 -33.91
N LYS A 361 9.21 -4.01 -33.08
CA LYS A 361 9.22 -4.59 -31.74
C LYS A 361 9.72 -3.60 -30.71
N LEU A 362 9.21 -3.71 -29.48
CA LEU A 362 9.64 -2.85 -28.38
C LEU A 362 10.96 -3.38 -27.78
N ARG A 363 11.98 -2.53 -27.75
CA ARG A 363 13.20 -2.76 -26.98
C ARG A 363 13.06 -2.14 -25.59
N VAL A 364 13.43 -2.87 -24.55
CA VAL A 364 13.50 -2.39 -23.18
C VAL A 364 14.95 -2.33 -22.71
N ASP A 365 15.22 -1.48 -21.70
CA ASP A 365 16.59 -1.17 -21.29
C ASP A 365 17.04 -1.97 -20.07
N GLN A 366 16.09 -2.42 -19.23
CA GLN A 366 16.41 -3.08 -17.96
C GLN A 366 15.32 -4.07 -17.58
N GLY A 367 15.71 -5.22 -17.01
CA GLY A 367 14.84 -6.17 -16.35
C GLY A 367 15.16 -6.27 -14.85
N VAL A 368 14.14 -6.37 -14.00
CA VAL A 368 14.29 -6.56 -12.55
C VAL A 368 13.28 -7.57 -12.04
N ILE A 369 13.75 -8.59 -11.34
CA ILE A 369 12.93 -9.59 -10.64
C ILE A 369 13.21 -9.42 -9.14
N ALA A 370 12.25 -8.87 -8.38
CA ALA A 370 12.50 -8.47 -7.00
C ALA A 370 11.24 -8.43 -6.13
N GLY A 371 11.45 -8.26 -4.83
CA GLY A 371 10.43 -7.95 -3.86
C GLY A 371 9.57 -9.13 -3.44
N CYS A 372 8.48 -8.82 -2.77
CA CYS A 372 7.56 -9.80 -2.20
C CYS A 372 6.68 -10.53 -3.24
N ALA A 373 6.63 -10.02 -4.47
CA ALA A 373 5.92 -10.63 -5.58
C ALA A 373 6.86 -11.37 -6.54
N GLY A 374 8.01 -10.78 -6.89
CA GLY A 374 8.94 -11.34 -7.89
C GLY A 374 10.07 -12.19 -7.30
N GLY A 375 10.51 -11.89 -6.08
CA GLY A 375 11.67 -12.53 -5.44
C GLY A 375 11.40 -13.93 -4.85
N LEU A 376 10.36 -14.63 -5.29
CA LEU A 376 9.97 -15.95 -4.77
C LEU A 376 10.69 -17.07 -5.50
N TYR A 377 10.85 -18.20 -4.82
CA TYR A 377 11.63 -19.35 -5.30
C TYR A 377 11.14 -19.86 -6.66
N ASP A 378 9.85 -20.11 -6.82
CA ASP A 378 9.28 -20.65 -8.05
C ASP A 378 9.52 -19.74 -9.26
N SER A 379 9.29 -18.44 -9.09
CA SER A 379 9.44 -17.45 -10.18
C SER A 379 10.89 -17.30 -10.62
N ILE A 380 11.84 -17.28 -9.66
CA ILE A 380 13.28 -17.19 -9.98
C ILE A 380 13.77 -18.49 -10.62
N TYR A 381 13.30 -19.64 -10.14
CA TYR A 381 13.67 -20.93 -10.70
C TYR A 381 13.25 -21.06 -12.17
N GLU A 382 11.99 -20.75 -12.49
CA GLU A 382 11.50 -20.79 -13.87
C GLU A 382 12.18 -19.74 -14.76
N ALA A 383 12.43 -18.53 -14.25
CA ALA A 383 13.21 -17.53 -14.98
C ALA A 383 14.60 -18.03 -15.36
N ALA A 384 15.28 -18.71 -14.44
CA ALA A 384 16.58 -19.34 -14.72
C ALA A 384 16.48 -20.48 -15.74
N SER A 385 15.40 -21.26 -15.70
CA SER A 385 15.15 -22.32 -16.71
C SER A 385 14.98 -21.74 -18.11
N ILE A 386 14.29 -20.62 -18.25
CA ILE A 386 14.13 -19.89 -19.53
C ILE A 386 15.48 -19.34 -20.00
N LEU A 387 16.32 -18.84 -19.09
CA LEU A 387 17.62 -18.25 -19.40
C LEU A 387 18.71 -19.29 -19.67
N LYS A 388 18.47 -20.55 -19.39
CA LYS A 388 19.47 -21.61 -19.56
C LYS A 388 19.95 -21.72 -21.02
N GLY A 389 21.25 -21.48 -21.23
CA GLY A 389 21.82 -21.45 -22.56
C GLY A 389 21.60 -20.16 -23.35
N HIS A 390 20.99 -19.15 -22.74
CA HIS A 390 20.80 -17.82 -23.29
C HIS A 390 21.55 -16.76 -22.48
N THR A 391 21.63 -15.56 -23.03
CA THR A 391 22.25 -14.41 -22.38
C THR A 391 21.55 -13.12 -22.80
N GLY A 392 21.51 -12.13 -21.90
CA GLY A 392 21.03 -10.79 -22.22
C GLY A 392 21.98 -9.99 -23.13
N GLY A 393 23.11 -10.55 -23.49
CA GLY A 393 24.14 -9.89 -24.27
C GLY A 393 25.02 -8.94 -23.45
N CYS A 394 25.90 -8.21 -24.16
CA CYS A 394 26.82 -7.23 -23.56
C CYS A 394 26.49 -5.78 -23.99
N GLY A 395 25.24 -5.54 -24.44
CA GLY A 395 24.73 -4.22 -24.83
C GLY A 395 24.15 -3.43 -23.65
N ASP A 396 23.21 -2.57 -23.96
CA ASP A 396 22.62 -1.65 -22.98
C ASP A 396 21.63 -2.33 -22.02
N TYR A 397 21.09 -3.51 -22.37
CA TYR A 397 20.16 -4.25 -21.53
C TYR A 397 20.87 -4.94 -20.36
N ALA A 398 20.29 -4.86 -19.17
CA ALA A 398 20.76 -5.56 -17.98
C ALA A 398 19.61 -6.17 -17.18
N LEU A 399 19.85 -7.34 -16.56
CA LEU A 399 18.91 -8.01 -15.66
C LEU A 399 19.47 -8.03 -14.24
N SER A 400 18.65 -7.65 -13.25
CA SER A 400 18.93 -7.85 -11.83
C SER A 400 17.88 -8.76 -11.18
N VAL A 401 18.35 -9.67 -10.31
CA VAL A 401 17.51 -10.63 -9.58
C VAL A 401 17.78 -10.54 -8.08
N TYR A 402 16.71 -10.36 -7.31
CA TYR A 402 16.74 -10.21 -5.84
C TYR A 402 15.88 -11.31 -5.21
N PRO A 403 16.45 -12.43 -4.74
CA PRO A 403 15.71 -13.41 -3.94
C PRO A 403 15.10 -12.73 -2.70
N GLY A 404 13.83 -13.04 -2.39
CA GLY A 404 13.07 -12.35 -1.35
C GLY A 404 13.52 -12.63 0.08
N SER A 405 14.30 -13.71 0.29
CA SER A 405 14.88 -14.04 1.59
C SER A 405 16.19 -14.80 1.43
N GLN A 406 16.98 -14.80 2.51
CA GLN A 406 18.21 -15.58 2.53
C GLN A 406 17.99 -17.10 2.44
N PRO A 407 16.97 -17.69 3.10
CA PRO A 407 16.63 -19.09 2.86
C PRO A 407 16.33 -19.41 1.39
N ILE A 408 15.61 -18.54 0.68
CA ILE A 408 15.39 -18.69 -0.78
C ILE A 408 16.73 -18.64 -1.53
N MET A 409 17.58 -17.64 -1.22
CA MET A 409 18.92 -17.52 -1.83
C MET A 409 19.76 -18.79 -1.62
N MET A 410 19.76 -19.31 -0.40
CA MET A 410 20.54 -20.52 -0.06
C MET A 410 20.07 -21.74 -0.87
N GLU A 411 18.76 -21.91 -1.04
CA GLU A 411 18.21 -22.99 -1.87
C GLU A 411 18.54 -22.81 -3.36
N LEU A 412 18.46 -21.59 -3.88
CA LEU A 412 18.85 -21.27 -5.24
C LEU A 412 20.36 -21.47 -5.50
N VAL A 413 21.20 -21.25 -4.47
CA VAL A 413 22.63 -21.58 -4.52
C VAL A 413 22.82 -23.09 -4.54
N ARG A 414 22.15 -23.82 -3.64
CA ARG A 414 22.24 -25.28 -3.53
C ARG A 414 21.81 -25.99 -4.81
N THR A 415 20.80 -25.48 -5.49
CA THR A 415 20.29 -26.05 -6.76
C THR A 415 21.04 -25.61 -8.00
N GLY A 416 22.03 -24.70 -7.86
CA GLY A 416 22.82 -24.20 -8.99
C GLY A 416 22.17 -23.04 -9.77
N VAL A 417 20.95 -22.63 -9.41
CA VAL A 417 20.21 -21.58 -10.11
C VAL A 417 20.92 -20.24 -10.10
N ILE A 418 21.59 -19.89 -8.99
CA ILE A 418 22.38 -18.65 -8.91
C ILE A 418 23.53 -18.66 -9.90
N HIS A 419 24.22 -19.80 -10.05
CA HIS A 419 25.26 -19.96 -11.06
C HIS A 419 24.70 -19.73 -12.47
N ASP A 420 23.57 -20.35 -12.81
CA ASP A 420 22.96 -20.25 -14.14
C ASP A 420 22.52 -18.83 -14.47
N LEU A 421 21.93 -18.12 -13.50
CA LEU A 421 21.57 -16.71 -13.64
C LEU A 421 22.81 -15.83 -13.89
N MET A 422 23.88 -16.02 -13.12
CA MET A 422 25.12 -15.26 -13.29
C MET A 422 25.78 -15.58 -14.64
N ALA A 423 25.76 -16.83 -15.06
CA ALA A 423 26.30 -17.26 -16.36
C ALA A 423 25.51 -16.66 -17.54
N SER A 424 24.21 -16.38 -17.38
CA SER A 424 23.39 -15.68 -18.38
C SER A 424 23.63 -14.16 -18.41
N GLY A 425 24.43 -13.62 -17.48
CA GLY A 425 24.74 -12.19 -17.37
C GLY A 425 23.87 -11.43 -16.35
N ALA A 426 23.02 -12.12 -15.58
CA ALA A 426 22.21 -11.48 -14.55
C ALA A 426 23.07 -11.04 -13.35
N THR A 427 22.75 -9.88 -12.78
CA THR A 427 23.28 -9.46 -11.48
C THR A 427 22.40 -10.01 -10.38
N VAL A 428 22.93 -10.89 -9.54
CA VAL A 428 22.20 -11.43 -8.38
C VAL A 428 22.54 -10.62 -7.14
N ARG A 429 21.50 -10.21 -6.43
CA ARG A 429 21.61 -9.38 -5.22
C ARG A 429 20.93 -10.05 -4.03
N THR A 430 21.10 -9.48 -2.85
CA THR A 430 20.46 -9.95 -1.62
C THR A 430 19.04 -9.38 -1.45
N ALA A 431 18.28 -9.87 -0.48
CA ALA A 431 16.94 -9.40 -0.18
C ALA A 431 16.89 -7.89 0.10
N PHE A 432 16.18 -7.16 -0.74
CA PHE A 432 16.11 -5.69 -0.69
C PHE A 432 14.87 -5.20 -1.43
N CYS A 433 14.09 -4.30 -0.82
CA CYS A 433 12.91 -3.71 -1.43
C CYS A 433 13.21 -2.49 -2.32
N GLY A 434 14.45 -2.04 -2.40
CA GLY A 434 14.87 -0.84 -3.11
C GLY A 434 14.31 -0.69 -4.53
N PRO A 435 14.34 -1.72 -5.38
CA PRO A 435 13.79 -1.64 -6.73
C PRO A 435 12.29 -1.34 -6.79
N CYS A 436 11.54 -1.64 -5.71
CA CYS A 436 10.09 -1.38 -5.67
C CYS A 436 9.75 0.09 -5.42
N PHE A 437 10.70 0.93 -4.99
CA PHE A 437 10.42 2.33 -4.62
C PHE A 437 11.52 3.35 -5.00
N GLY A 438 12.41 2.99 -5.93
CA GLY A 438 13.40 3.91 -6.49
C GLY A 438 14.67 4.11 -5.67
N ALA A 439 15.05 3.13 -4.84
CA ALA A 439 16.28 3.12 -4.07
C ALA A 439 17.29 2.05 -4.53
N GLY A 440 17.00 1.31 -5.59
CA GLY A 440 17.88 0.32 -6.19
C GLY A 440 17.54 0.06 -7.64
N ASP A 441 18.56 -0.26 -8.46
CA ASP A 441 18.44 -0.47 -9.91
C ASP A 441 17.69 0.68 -10.63
N VAL A 442 18.07 1.90 -10.29
CA VAL A 442 17.52 3.10 -10.95
C VAL A 442 18.00 3.10 -12.40
N PRO A 443 17.08 3.13 -13.40
CA PRO A 443 17.45 3.10 -14.79
C PRO A 443 18.00 4.45 -15.27
N ALA A 444 18.62 4.47 -16.44
CA ALA A 444 19.06 5.70 -17.08
C ALA A 444 17.87 6.62 -17.44
N ASN A 445 18.15 7.90 -17.65
CA ASN A 445 17.13 8.85 -18.13
C ASN A 445 16.54 8.39 -19.47
N GLY A 446 15.24 8.46 -19.63
CA GLY A 446 14.52 8.00 -20.81
C GLY A 446 14.38 6.47 -20.94
N ALA A 447 14.92 5.68 -20.01
CA ALA A 447 14.85 4.23 -20.08
C ALA A 447 13.44 3.68 -19.76
N LEU A 448 13.16 2.50 -20.29
CA LEU A 448 12.03 1.65 -19.92
C LEU A 448 12.55 0.40 -19.20
N SER A 449 12.21 0.26 -17.92
CA SER A 449 12.53 -0.90 -17.11
C SER A 449 11.32 -1.83 -16.98
N ILE A 450 11.48 -3.12 -17.28
CA ILE A 450 10.44 -4.12 -17.03
C ILE A 450 10.71 -4.81 -15.70
N ARG A 451 9.69 -4.88 -14.83
CA ARG A 451 9.88 -5.35 -13.45
C ARG A 451 8.80 -6.31 -12.99
N HIS A 452 9.22 -7.39 -12.36
CA HIS A 452 8.36 -8.15 -11.47
C HIS A 452 8.52 -7.59 -10.05
N THR A 453 7.93 -6.44 -9.84
CA THR A 453 7.79 -5.72 -8.57
C THR A 453 6.33 -5.30 -8.42
N THR A 454 5.99 -4.50 -7.42
CA THR A 454 4.58 -4.26 -7.09
C THR A 454 3.98 -3.02 -7.74
N ARG A 455 4.78 -2.00 -8.08
CA ARG A 455 4.29 -0.69 -8.54
C ARG A 455 5.15 -0.06 -9.61
N ASN A 456 4.49 0.71 -10.47
CA ASN A 456 5.11 1.50 -11.53
C ASN A 456 4.59 2.95 -11.56
N PHE A 457 4.27 3.52 -10.41
CA PHE A 457 3.84 4.90 -10.24
C PHE A 457 4.91 5.89 -10.74
N PRO A 458 4.55 7.18 -10.99
CA PRO A 458 5.49 8.21 -11.43
C PRO A 458 6.72 8.27 -10.55
N SER A 459 7.89 8.27 -11.18
CA SER A 459 9.21 8.35 -10.52
C SER A 459 9.48 7.24 -9.49
N ARG A 460 8.73 6.15 -9.52
CA ARG A 460 8.89 5.00 -8.62
C ARG A 460 10.19 4.24 -8.88
N GLU A 461 10.75 4.37 -10.07
CA GLU A 461 12.05 3.82 -10.46
C GLU A 461 13.23 4.68 -9.99
N GLY A 462 13.00 5.92 -9.54
CA GLY A 462 14.01 6.81 -8.99
C GLY A 462 14.32 8.07 -9.80
N SER A 463 13.70 8.28 -10.98
CA SER A 463 13.88 9.52 -11.75
C SER A 463 13.35 10.75 -11.01
N LYS A 464 13.96 11.90 -11.27
CA LYS A 464 13.63 13.18 -10.65
C LYS A 464 13.28 14.21 -11.73
N PRO A 465 11.99 14.40 -12.06
CA PRO A 465 11.58 15.33 -13.11
C PRO A 465 12.09 16.77 -12.89
N GLY A 466 12.21 17.21 -11.63
CA GLY A 466 12.82 18.51 -11.30
C GLY A 466 14.28 18.66 -11.72
N ASN A 467 14.98 17.56 -11.97
CA ASN A 467 16.37 17.53 -12.47
C ASN A 467 16.45 17.17 -13.96
N GLY A 468 15.33 17.28 -14.69
CA GLY A 468 15.29 16.92 -16.12
C GLY A 468 15.29 15.41 -16.38
N GLN A 469 14.93 14.59 -15.39
CA GLN A 469 14.93 13.13 -15.48
C GLN A 469 13.51 12.60 -15.57
N LEU A 470 13.28 11.66 -16.49
CA LEU A 470 12.06 10.86 -16.55
C LEU A 470 12.38 9.51 -17.17
N SER A 471 11.98 8.44 -16.52
CA SER A 471 12.04 7.08 -17.01
C SER A 471 10.74 6.35 -16.65
N GLY A 472 10.54 5.16 -17.17
CA GLY A 472 9.32 4.41 -16.95
C GLY A 472 9.57 3.00 -16.43
N VAL A 473 8.62 2.49 -15.64
CA VAL A 473 8.55 1.07 -15.29
C VAL A 473 7.30 0.47 -15.92
N ALA A 474 7.46 -0.66 -16.57
CA ALA A 474 6.36 -1.57 -16.91
C ALA A 474 6.43 -2.80 -16.02
N LEU A 475 5.28 -3.23 -15.46
CA LEU A 475 5.22 -4.45 -14.67
C LEU A 475 5.03 -5.65 -15.58
N MET A 476 5.77 -6.71 -15.33
CA MET A 476 5.69 -7.99 -16.05
C MET A 476 6.01 -9.16 -15.13
N ASP A 477 5.57 -10.35 -15.50
CA ASP A 477 5.95 -11.58 -14.82
C ASP A 477 7.44 -11.93 -15.07
N ALA A 478 8.07 -12.53 -14.08
CA ALA A 478 9.48 -12.94 -14.12
C ALA A 478 9.80 -13.85 -15.34
N ARG A 479 8.85 -14.68 -15.76
CA ARG A 479 9.02 -15.57 -16.91
C ARG A 479 9.15 -14.78 -18.20
N SER A 480 8.29 -13.80 -18.43
CA SER A 480 8.37 -12.93 -19.61
C SER A 480 9.53 -11.94 -19.53
N ILE A 481 9.97 -11.52 -18.34
CA ILE A 481 11.22 -10.78 -18.16
C ILE A 481 12.42 -11.64 -18.60
N ALA A 482 12.47 -12.91 -18.19
CA ALA A 482 13.51 -13.84 -18.60
C ALA A 482 13.50 -14.10 -20.12
N ALA A 483 12.32 -14.27 -20.73
CA ALA A 483 12.17 -14.42 -22.17
C ALA A 483 12.66 -13.18 -22.93
N THR A 484 12.34 -11.99 -22.46
CA THR A 484 12.82 -10.72 -22.99
C THR A 484 14.35 -10.60 -22.85
N THR A 485 14.90 -11.04 -21.72
CA THR A 485 16.34 -11.09 -21.49
C THR A 485 17.01 -12.05 -22.48
N ALA A 486 16.48 -13.28 -22.65
CA ALA A 486 16.97 -14.26 -23.60
C ALA A 486 16.96 -13.75 -25.06
N ASN A 487 16.11 -12.79 -25.36
CA ASN A 487 16.01 -12.12 -26.67
C ASN A 487 16.71 -10.73 -26.67
N GLY A 488 17.73 -10.54 -25.83
CA GLY A 488 18.58 -9.34 -25.84
C GLY A 488 17.87 -8.02 -25.52
N GLY A 489 16.77 -8.05 -24.75
CA GLY A 489 15.98 -6.86 -24.39
C GLY A 489 14.82 -6.55 -25.36
N ILE A 490 14.54 -7.40 -26.32
CA ILE A 490 13.33 -7.30 -27.16
C ILE A 490 12.15 -7.92 -26.41
N LEU A 491 11.10 -7.15 -26.19
CA LEU A 491 9.90 -7.58 -25.48
C LEU A 491 9.35 -8.91 -26.06
N THR A 492 9.35 -9.95 -25.24
CA THR A 492 9.01 -11.31 -25.63
C THR A 492 8.16 -11.95 -24.53
N PRO A 493 6.96 -12.44 -24.83
CA PRO A 493 6.19 -13.23 -23.87
C PRO A 493 6.86 -14.59 -23.64
N ALA A 494 6.80 -15.10 -22.41
CA ALA A 494 7.42 -16.40 -22.11
C ALA A 494 6.77 -17.58 -22.83
N THR A 495 5.55 -17.42 -23.33
CA THR A 495 4.86 -18.41 -24.18
C THR A 495 5.52 -18.64 -25.55
N ASP A 496 6.42 -17.74 -25.96
CA ASP A 496 7.18 -17.86 -27.22
C ASP A 496 8.52 -18.60 -27.05
N ILE A 497 8.87 -18.97 -25.82
CA ILE A 497 10.11 -19.69 -25.50
C ILE A 497 9.76 -21.12 -25.06
N ASP A 498 10.42 -22.09 -25.68
CA ASP A 498 10.37 -23.48 -25.19
C ASP A 498 11.33 -23.67 -24.03
N TYR A 499 10.81 -24.08 -22.88
CA TYR A 499 11.59 -24.31 -21.66
C TYR A 499 10.92 -25.37 -20.77
N ASP A 500 11.67 -25.93 -19.84
CA ASP A 500 11.13 -26.83 -18.82
C ASP A 500 10.53 -26.02 -17.66
N PRO A 501 9.18 -26.01 -17.48
CA PRO A 501 8.54 -25.29 -16.39
C PRO A 501 8.58 -26.02 -15.05
N THR A 502 9.24 -27.17 -14.97
CA THR A 502 9.31 -27.96 -13.74
C THR A 502 10.13 -27.26 -12.69
N VAL A 503 9.52 -27.02 -11.53
CA VAL A 503 10.19 -26.46 -10.36
C VAL A 503 10.28 -27.54 -9.29
N PRO A 504 11.48 -27.89 -8.81
CA PRO A 504 11.65 -28.88 -7.75
C PRO A 504 11.07 -28.37 -6.43
N GLU A 505 10.85 -29.31 -5.50
CA GLU A 505 10.36 -28.94 -4.17
C GLU A 505 11.38 -28.09 -3.43
N TYR A 506 10.87 -27.01 -2.82
CA TYR A 506 11.66 -26.10 -2.02
C TYR A 506 12.15 -26.77 -0.73
N GLN A 507 13.42 -26.61 -0.42
CA GLN A 507 14.00 -27.02 0.87
C GLN A 507 14.33 -25.78 1.68
N TYR A 508 13.70 -25.67 2.83
CA TYR A 508 13.88 -24.53 3.74
C TYR A 508 15.04 -24.77 4.71
N ASP A 509 16.01 -23.86 4.70
CA ASP A 509 17.09 -23.82 5.68
C ASP A 509 16.99 -22.56 6.55
N PRO A 510 16.59 -22.68 7.82
CA PRO A 510 16.44 -21.55 8.73
C PRO A 510 17.75 -21.01 9.30
N SER A 511 18.91 -21.62 9.02
CA SER A 511 20.17 -21.35 9.73
C SER A 511 20.58 -19.88 9.74
N SER A 512 20.31 -19.14 8.65
CA SER A 512 20.61 -17.71 8.58
C SER A 512 19.74 -16.89 9.53
N TYR A 513 18.49 -17.26 9.71
CA TYR A 513 17.60 -16.61 10.67
C TYR A 513 17.96 -16.96 12.11
N ASP A 514 18.20 -18.24 12.38
CA ASP A 514 18.58 -18.73 13.73
C ASP A 514 19.88 -18.08 14.23
N THR A 515 20.77 -17.75 13.30
CA THR A 515 22.06 -17.11 13.63
C THR A 515 21.91 -15.59 13.85
N ARG A 516 21.07 -14.90 13.08
CA ARG A 516 21.14 -13.43 13.00
C ARG A 516 19.92 -12.69 13.49
N VAL A 517 18.74 -13.30 13.51
CA VAL A 517 17.50 -12.62 13.96
C VAL A 517 17.47 -12.54 15.48
N TYR A 518 17.31 -11.34 16.01
CA TYR A 518 17.12 -11.16 17.45
C TYR A 518 15.68 -11.48 17.85
N GLN A 519 15.50 -12.47 18.72
CA GLN A 519 14.21 -12.95 19.22
C GLN A 519 13.97 -12.44 20.64
N GLY A 520 13.43 -11.22 20.75
CA GLY A 520 13.24 -10.54 22.03
C GLY A 520 11.81 -10.50 22.57
N PHE A 521 10.83 -11.05 21.86
CA PHE A 521 9.45 -11.00 22.32
C PHE A 521 9.28 -11.68 23.70
N GLY A 522 8.63 -10.94 24.63
CA GLY A 522 8.49 -11.35 26.01
C GLY A 522 9.75 -11.25 26.87
N LYS A 523 10.87 -10.73 26.34
CA LYS A 523 12.18 -10.62 27.01
C LYS A 523 12.71 -9.18 27.04
N GLY A 524 11.80 -8.20 27.13
CA GLY A 524 12.19 -6.79 27.13
C GLY A 524 13.04 -6.44 28.37
N ASP A 525 14.06 -5.62 28.15
CA ASP A 525 14.87 -4.97 29.20
C ASP A 525 14.52 -3.48 29.20
N TYR A 526 13.61 -3.09 30.07
CA TYR A 526 13.07 -1.73 30.11
C TYR A 526 14.08 -0.68 30.56
N ASP A 527 15.18 -1.08 31.18
CA ASP A 527 16.29 -0.22 31.56
C ASP A 527 17.28 0.03 30.43
N ALA A 528 17.18 -0.78 29.35
CA ALA A 528 18.03 -0.61 28.18
C ALA A 528 17.83 0.77 27.53
N LEU A 529 18.93 1.40 27.13
CA LEU A 529 18.92 2.70 26.47
C LEU A 529 18.62 2.56 24.96
N LEU A 530 17.74 3.42 24.46
CA LEU A 530 17.55 3.57 23.02
C LEU A 530 18.78 4.26 22.39
N LYS A 531 19.23 3.72 21.27
CA LYS A 531 20.34 4.30 20.49
C LYS A 531 19.79 5.27 19.45
N LEU A 532 19.84 6.56 19.78
CA LEU A 532 19.37 7.64 18.92
C LEU A 532 20.55 8.17 18.09
N GLY A 533 20.47 8.02 16.77
CA GLY A 533 21.39 8.69 15.86
C GLY A 533 21.04 10.17 15.66
N PRO A 534 21.96 10.99 15.11
CA PRO A 534 21.74 12.43 14.94
C PRO A 534 20.52 12.81 14.11
N ASN A 535 20.13 11.94 13.17
CA ASN A 535 18.96 12.16 12.31
C ASN A 535 17.62 11.78 12.97
N ILE A 536 17.63 11.02 14.06
CA ILE A 536 16.41 10.59 14.74
C ILE A 536 15.94 11.73 15.65
N LYS A 537 14.75 12.27 15.33
CA LYS A 537 14.17 13.42 16.04
C LYS A 537 12.81 13.08 16.62
N ASP A 538 12.48 13.72 17.74
CA ASP A 538 11.14 13.64 18.30
C ASP A 538 10.13 14.43 17.45
N TRP A 539 8.85 14.10 17.61
CA TRP A 539 7.76 14.85 17.01
C TRP A 539 7.69 16.27 17.59
N PRO A 540 7.40 17.29 16.78
CA PRO A 540 7.11 18.62 17.29
C PRO A 540 5.80 18.62 18.08
N GLU A 541 5.66 19.59 18.98
CA GLU A 541 4.39 19.81 19.69
C GLU A 541 3.27 20.14 18.72
N ILE A 542 2.13 19.47 18.89
CA ILE A 542 0.93 19.65 18.05
C ILE A 542 -0.20 20.19 18.91
N ALA A 543 -0.73 21.34 18.56
CA ALA A 543 -1.83 21.95 19.29
C ALA A 543 -3.17 21.22 19.07
N PRO A 544 -4.04 21.16 20.11
CA PRO A 544 -5.42 20.72 19.96
C PRO A 544 -6.18 21.54 18.91
N LEU A 545 -7.29 20.98 18.41
CA LEU A 545 -8.17 21.68 17.49
C LEU A 545 -8.86 22.85 18.21
N GLY A 546 -8.84 24.03 17.59
CA GLY A 546 -9.57 25.20 18.05
C GLY A 546 -11.09 25.10 17.86
N ASP A 547 -11.84 25.98 18.51
CA ASP A 547 -13.30 25.99 18.36
C ASP A 547 -13.73 26.40 16.95
N ASN A 548 -13.01 27.33 16.33
CA ASN A 548 -13.21 27.78 14.96
C ASN A 548 -11.93 27.59 14.16
N LEU A 549 -12.03 27.07 12.95
CA LEU A 549 -10.90 26.76 12.11
C LEU A 549 -10.90 27.55 10.82
N LEU A 550 -9.84 28.32 10.59
CA LEU A 550 -9.56 29.02 9.34
C LEU A 550 -8.50 28.27 8.56
N LEU A 551 -8.89 27.69 7.44
CA LEU A 551 -8.00 26.96 6.53
C LEU A 551 -7.57 27.85 5.37
N LYS A 552 -6.28 27.85 5.05
CA LYS A 552 -5.76 28.45 3.81
C LYS A 552 -5.36 27.36 2.84
N VAL A 553 -5.85 27.44 1.60
CA VAL A 553 -5.60 26.44 0.57
C VAL A 553 -4.16 26.60 0.08
N ALA A 554 -3.27 25.71 0.51
CA ALA A 554 -1.84 25.75 0.21
C ALA A 554 -1.45 24.93 -1.03
N SER A 555 -2.32 24.00 -1.47
CA SER A 555 -2.17 23.28 -2.74
C SER A 555 -3.54 22.92 -3.31
N TYR A 556 -3.65 22.91 -4.64
CA TYR A 556 -4.89 22.63 -5.36
C TYR A 556 -4.62 21.66 -6.50
N ILE A 557 -4.94 20.37 -6.30
CA ILE A 557 -4.57 19.27 -7.19
C ILE A 557 -5.83 18.74 -7.90
N THR A 558 -5.85 18.84 -9.22
CA THR A 558 -7.00 18.45 -10.05
C THR A 558 -6.84 17.11 -10.76
N ASP A 559 -5.71 16.42 -10.55
CA ASP A 559 -5.50 15.10 -11.11
C ASP A 559 -6.55 14.10 -10.58
N PRO A 560 -7.03 13.18 -11.41
CA PRO A 560 -8.04 12.20 -11.02
C PRO A 560 -7.66 11.34 -9.80
N VAL A 561 -6.38 11.04 -9.65
CA VAL A 561 -5.80 10.28 -8.52
C VAL A 561 -4.47 10.92 -8.14
N THR A 562 -4.21 11.07 -6.84
CA THR A 562 -2.92 11.49 -6.31
C THR A 562 -2.38 10.40 -5.39
N THR A 563 -1.22 9.86 -5.73
CA THR A 563 -0.59 8.80 -4.96
C THR A 563 0.08 9.33 -3.70
N THR A 564 0.30 8.45 -2.72
CA THR A 564 1.11 8.79 -1.54
C THR A 564 2.56 9.11 -1.90
N ASP A 565 3.07 8.61 -3.02
CA ASP A 565 4.41 8.95 -3.54
C ASP A 565 4.49 10.37 -4.09
N GLU A 566 3.39 10.93 -4.58
CA GLU A 566 3.29 12.34 -4.98
C GLU A 566 3.12 13.26 -3.76
N LEU A 567 2.40 12.79 -2.74
CA LEU A 567 2.24 13.53 -1.48
C LEU A 567 3.57 13.62 -0.70
N ILE A 568 4.32 12.53 -0.66
CA ILE A 568 5.68 12.47 -0.08
C ILE A 568 6.53 11.47 -0.87
N PRO A 569 7.57 11.90 -1.59
CA PRO A 569 8.40 11.01 -2.40
C PRO A 569 8.96 9.83 -1.59
N SER A 570 9.11 8.66 -2.22
CA SER A 570 9.57 7.46 -1.52
C SER A 570 11.09 7.29 -1.54
N GLY A 571 11.69 7.10 -2.70
CA GLY A 571 13.10 6.68 -2.82
C GLY A 571 14.09 7.68 -2.23
N GLU A 572 14.06 8.92 -2.71
CA GLU A 572 15.01 9.97 -2.29
C GLU A 572 14.88 10.40 -0.84
N THR A 573 13.73 10.14 -0.20
CA THR A 573 13.46 10.54 1.19
C THR A 573 13.56 9.39 2.17
N SER A 574 13.80 8.17 1.70
CA SER A 574 13.76 6.97 2.54
C SER A 574 14.71 7.05 3.74
N SER A 575 15.88 7.66 3.57
CA SER A 575 16.87 7.86 4.63
C SER A 575 16.52 8.95 5.65
N TYR A 576 15.52 9.79 5.39
CA TYR A 576 15.15 10.92 6.27
C TYR A 576 13.89 10.67 7.10
N ARG A 577 13.34 9.46 7.06
CA ARG A 577 12.04 9.11 7.67
C ARG A 577 12.01 9.21 9.19
N SER A 578 13.17 9.21 9.83
CA SER A 578 13.33 9.35 11.27
C SER A 578 13.41 10.80 11.76
N ASN A 579 13.31 11.78 10.86
CA ASN A 579 13.34 13.21 11.16
C ASN A 579 12.08 13.89 10.61
N PRO A 580 11.02 14.03 11.41
CA PRO A 580 9.76 14.59 10.95
C PRO A 580 9.87 15.99 10.33
N LEU A 581 10.69 16.87 10.92
CA LEU A 581 10.89 18.23 10.42
C LEU A 581 11.66 18.24 9.10
N GLY A 582 12.76 17.47 9.02
CA GLY A 582 13.56 17.37 7.82
C GLY A 582 12.81 16.71 6.66
N LEU A 583 12.02 15.67 6.97
CA LEU A 583 11.21 14.98 5.98
C LEU A 583 10.09 15.87 5.42
N ALA A 584 9.47 16.69 6.26
CA ALA A 584 8.37 17.57 5.83
C ALA A 584 8.78 18.55 4.72
N GLU A 585 10.06 18.89 4.60
CA GLU A 585 10.59 19.74 3.52
C GLU A 585 10.40 19.13 2.11
N PHE A 586 10.16 17.84 2.02
CA PHE A 586 9.92 17.13 0.75
C PHE A 586 8.44 16.93 0.41
N THR A 587 7.53 17.44 1.24
CA THR A 587 6.09 17.29 1.01
C THR A 587 5.69 17.89 -0.32
N LEU A 588 5.03 17.10 -1.18
CA LEU A 588 4.62 17.47 -2.55
C LEU A 588 5.77 17.95 -3.46
N SER A 589 7.03 17.72 -3.11
CA SER A 589 8.19 18.27 -3.83
C SER A 589 8.21 17.92 -5.32
N ARG A 590 7.61 16.81 -5.72
CA ARG A 590 7.50 16.39 -7.12
C ARG A 590 6.24 16.90 -7.82
N LYS A 591 5.17 17.14 -7.06
CA LYS A 591 3.85 17.51 -7.61
C LYS A 591 3.58 19.00 -7.55
N ASP A 592 3.89 19.62 -6.43
CA ASP A 592 3.69 21.04 -6.17
C ASP A 592 4.86 21.57 -5.32
N PRO A 593 6.03 21.84 -5.95
CA PRO A 593 7.25 22.22 -5.21
C PRO A 593 7.12 23.48 -4.36
N GLU A 594 6.15 24.35 -4.64
CA GLU A 594 5.91 25.58 -3.88
C GLU A 594 5.05 25.36 -2.62
N TYR A 595 4.46 24.15 -2.46
CA TYR A 595 3.58 23.86 -1.34
C TYR A 595 4.23 24.11 0.02
N VAL A 596 5.45 23.65 0.24
CA VAL A 596 6.16 23.78 1.53
C VAL A 596 6.31 25.27 1.91
N GLY A 597 6.68 26.11 0.94
CA GLY A 597 6.79 27.56 1.16
C GLY A 597 5.44 28.19 1.54
N ARG A 598 4.37 27.82 0.84
CA ARG A 598 3.01 28.31 1.16
C ARG A 598 2.52 27.79 2.53
N ALA A 599 2.74 26.52 2.85
CA ALA A 599 2.37 25.96 4.15
C ALA A 599 3.10 26.64 5.31
N LYS A 600 4.39 26.90 5.17
CA LYS A 600 5.19 27.65 6.15
C LYS A 600 4.71 29.09 6.33
N ALA A 601 4.25 29.73 5.26
CA ALA A 601 3.65 31.06 5.36
C ALA A 601 2.38 31.02 6.21
N VAL A 602 1.53 30.00 6.04
CA VAL A 602 0.34 29.81 6.90
C VAL A 602 0.72 29.51 8.35
N GLN A 603 1.77 28.73 8.60
CA GLN A 603 2.30 28.54 9.96
C GLN A 603 2.75 29.86 10.59
N ALA A 604 3.36 30.74 9.81
CA ALA A 604 3.76 32.07 10.28
C ALA A 604 2.52 32.94 10.63
N GLU A 605 1.44 32.85 9.85
CA GLU A 605 0.16 33.50 10.15
C GLU A 605 -0.43 33.01 11.49
N GLU A 606 -0.42 31.69 11.75
CA GLU A 606 -0.88 31.11 13.02
C GLU A 606 0.01 31.56 14.19
N LYS A 607 1.31 31.61 13.98
CA LYS A 607 2.25 32.11 15.02
C LYS A 607 2.01 33.59 15.32
N ALA A 608 1.81 34.43 14.30
CA ALA A 608 1.46 35.85 14.47
C ALA A 608 0.12 36.01 15.20
N ARG A 609 -0.90 35.22 14.82
CA ARG A 609 -2.18 35.18 15.51
C ARG A 609 -2.03 34.90 17.01
N ARG A 610 -1.24 33.89 17.38
CA ARG A 610 -0.99 33.54 18.78
C ARG A 610 -0.24 34.64 19.54
N ALA A 611 0.57 35.43 18.84
CA ALA A 611 1.25 36.58 19.41
C ALA A 611 0.36 37.84 19.49
N GLY A 612 -0.90 37.75 19.05
CA GLY A 612 -1.80 38.91 19.01
C GLY A 612 -1.63 39.81 17.79
N GLU A 613 -0.87 39.36 16.78
CA GLU A 613 -0.52 40.10 15.56
C GLU A 613 -1.28 39.56 14.31
N GLY A 614 -2.49 39.06 14.50
CA GLY A 614 -3.33 38.55 13.39
C GLY A 614 -3.77 39.65 12.43
N SER A 615 -3.98 39.29 11.15
CA SER A 615 -4.41 40.21 10.09
C SER A 615 -5.77 40.86 10.37
N ALA A 616 -5.82 42.18 10.46
CA ALA A 616 -7.06 42.94 10.64
C ALA A 616 -8.00 42.79 9.43
N GLU A 617 -7.46 42.66 8.22
CA GLU A 617 -8.23 42.48 6.99
C GLU A 617 -8.95 41.12 7.00
N VAL A 618 -8.25 40.05 7.31
CA VAL A 618 -8.84 38.69 7.39
C VAL A 618 -9.86 38.62 8.51
N LEU A 619 -9.63 39.26 9.65
CA LEU A 619 -10.60 39.33 10.74
C LEU A 619 -11.88 40.07 10.29
N ALA A 620 -11.75 41.15 9.53
CA ALA A 620 -12.89 41.86 8.97
C ALA A 620 -13.71 41.00 7.97
N GLN A 621 -13.03 40.09 7.24
CA GLN A 621 -13.73 39.12 6.38
C GLN A 621 -14.45 38.06 7.22
N LEU A 622 -13.86 37.56 8.31
CA LEU A 622 -14.50 36.63 9.25
C LEU A 622 -15.78 37.22 9.86
N HIS A 623 -15.79 38.53 10.19
CA HIS A 623 -16.95 39.19 10.74
C HIS A 623 -18.14 39.27 9.73
N LYS A 624 -17.93 38.97 8.45
CA LYS A 624 -19.03 38.90 7.45
C LYS A 624 -19.72 37.53 7.45
N VAL A 625 -19.20 36.55 8.18
CA VAL A 625 -19.83 35.24 8.36
C VAL A 625 -20.97 35.37 9.38
N PRO A 626 -22.18 34.90 9.07
CA PRO A 626 -23.29 34.99 9.99
C PRO A 626 -23.01 34.36 11.36
N GLY A 627 -23.23 35.12 12.44
CA GLY A 627 -22.98 34.69 13.82
C GLY A 627 -21.52 34.80 14.28
N CYS A 628 -20.63 35.35 13.44
CA CYS A 628 -19.22 35.50 13.72
C CYS A 628 -18.77 36.97 13.85
N GLU A 629 -19.68 37.90 13.98
CA GLU A 629 -19.46 39.36 14.00
C GLU A 629 -18.55 39.81 15.16
N ASN A 630 -18.53 39.03 16.24
CA ASN A 630 -17.76 39.36 17.47
C ASN A 630 -16.52 38.48 17.68
N LEU A 631 -16.15 37.62 16.73
CA LEU A 631 -14.98 36.78 16.85
C LEU A 631 -13.71 37.62 16.96
N THR A 632 -12.81 37.15 17.79
CA THR A 632 -11.43 37.68 17.94
C THR A 632 -10.43 36.64 17.47
N TRP A 633 -9.18 37.04 17.30
CA TRP A 633 -8.13 36.06 16.96
C TRP A 633 -7.88 35.00 18.05
N ASN A 634 -8.35 35.22 19.28
CA ASN A 634 -8.29 34.19 20.31
C ASN A 634 -9.24 33.03 20.08
N ASP A 635 -10.32 33.28 19.30
CA ASP A 635 -11.37 32.31 19.05
C ASP A 635 -11.14 31.48 17.78
N VAL A 636 -10.11 31.80 17.00
CA VAL A 636 -9.89 31.20 15.66
C VAL A 636 -8.49 30.60 15.57
N GLN A 637 -8.40 29.37 15.12
CA GLN A 637 -7.13 28.71 14.78
C GLN A 637 -6.90 28.80 13.28
N ILE A 638 -5.67 29.11 12.85
CA ILE A 638 -5.28 29.14 11.43
C ILE A 638 -4.48 27.87 11.11
N ALA A 639 -4.81 27.21 10.00
CA ALA A 639 -4.09 26.05 9.50
C ALA A 639 -4.09 26.01 7.96
N SER A 640 -3.20 25.23 7.38
CA SER A 640 -3.23 24.99 5.94
C SER A 640 -4.12 23.79 5.58
N THR A 641 -4.55 23.73 4.33
CA THR A 641 -5.22 22.59 3.73
C THR A 641 -4.75 22.38 2.29
N ILE A 642 -4.89 21.15 1.82
CA ILE A 642 -4.80 20.86 0.38
C ILE A 642 -6.21 20.52 -0.14
N PHE A 643 -6.48 20.88 -1.40
CA PHE A 643 -7.55 20.26 -2.17
C PHE A 643 -6.94 19.24 -3.13
N ALA A 644 -7.56 18.06 -3.20
CA ALA A 644 -7.23 17.04 -4.20
C ALA A 644 -8.49 16.23 -4.55
N VAL A 645 -8.57 15.71 -5.79
CA VAL A 645 -9.75 14.95 -6.23
C VAL A 645 -9.82 13.61 -5.50
N LYS A 646 -8.76 12.79 -5.60
CA LYS A 646 -8.71 11.45 -4.98
C LYS A 646 -7.30 11.12 -4.49
N PRO A 647 -6.90 11.69 -3.34
CA PRO A 647 -5.55 11.45 -2.81
C PRO A 647 -5.45 10.16 -1.99
N GLY A 648 -4.21 9.67 -1.85
CA GLY A 648 -3.86 8.61 -0.92
C GLY A 648 -3.87 7.21 -1.51
N ASP A 649 -3.78 7.08 -2.83
CA ASP A 649 -3.55 5.80 -3.49
C ASP A 649 -2.13 5.29 -3.22
N GLY A 650 -1.98 3.97 -3.16
CA GLY A 650 -0.69 3.30 -3.08
C GLY A 650 -0.23 2.97 -1.65
N SER A 651 0.93 3.50 -1.24
CA SER A 651 1.61 3.12 0.00
C SER A 651 0.81 3.44 1.27
N ALA A 652 0.94 2.59 2.29
CA ALA A 652 0.38 2.83 3.63
C ALA A 652 1.09 3.96 4.41
N ARG A 653 2.01 4.63 3.78
CA ARG A 653 2.92 5.62 4.36
C ARG A 653 2.20 6.75 5.08
N GLU A 654 2.31 6.76 6.41
CA GLU A 654 1.69 7.78 7.25
C GLU A 654 2.31 9.17 7.04
N GLN A 655 3.55 9.24 6.57
CA GLN A 655 4.25 10.49 6.29
C GLN A 655 3.55 11.34 5.23
N ALA A 656 2.72 10.75 4.38
CA ALA A 656 1.86 11.51 3.47
C ALA A 656 0.89 12.45 4.21
N ALA A 657 0.53 12.12 5.47
CA ALA A 657 -0.29 12.96 6.35
C ALA A 657 0.57 13.70 7.38
N SER A 658 1.46 13.00 8.10
CA SER A 658 2.25 13.62 9.18
C SER A 658 3.13 14.77 8.71
N CYS A 659 3.70 14.71 7.52
CA CYS A 659 4.48 15.80 6.96
C CYS A 659 3.67 17.07 6.73
N GLN A 660 2.43 16.94 6.24
CA GLN A 660 1.51 18.06 6.13
C GLN A 660 1.19 18.65 7.52
N ARG A 661 0.93 17.77 8.51
CA ARG A 661 0.65 18.21 9.89
C ARG A 661 1.82 18.96 10.51
N VAL A 662 3.03 18.46 10.35
CA VAL A 662 4.27 19.11 10.79
C VAL A 662 4.41 20.51 10.18
N LEU A 663 3.96 20.71 8.95
CA LEU A 663 3.91 22.01 8.25
C LEU A 663 2.68 22.85 8.61
N GLY A 664 1.88 22.44 9.61
CA GLY A 664 0.75 23.23 10.12
C GLY A 664 -0.59 22.97 9.41
N ALA A 665 -0.73 21.87 8.69
CA ALA A 665 -2.01 21.51 8.08
C ALA A 665 -3.05 21.10 9.15
N GLY A 666 -4.32 21.53 8.96
CA GLY A 666 -5.45 21.17 9.83
C GLY A 666 -6.46 20.25 9.17
N ALA A 667 -6.43 20.13 7.87
CA ALA A 667 -7.39 19.35 7.09
C ALA A 667 -6.85 18.97 5.71
N ASN A 668 -7.49 17.97 5.09
CA ASN A 668 -7.57 17.86 3.63
C ASN A 668 -9.03 18.06 3.21
N ILE A 669 -9.26 18.68 2.06
CA ILE A 669 -10.57 18.80 1.42
C ILE A 669 -10.48 18.05 0.11
N VAL A 670 -11.30 17.02 -0.08
CA VAL A 670 -11.20 16.12 -1.23
C VAL A 670 -12.58 15.79 -1.82
N THR A 671 -12.62 15.33 -3.05
CA THR A 671 -13.83 14.75 -3.61
C THR A 671 -14.04 13.35 -3.03
N GLU A 672 -12.98 12.54 -2.99
CA GLU A 672 -12.98 11.16 -2.48
C GLU A 672 -11.60 10.79 -1.93
N TYR A 673 -11.55 9.98 -0.89
CA TYR A 673 -10.28 9.35 -0.45
C TYR A 673 -10.03 8.06 -1.23
N ALA A 674 -8.82 7.89 -1.76
CA ALA A 674 -8.45 6.70 -2.50
C ALA A 674 -8.48 5.44 -1.63
N THR A 675 -8.03 5.54 -0.39
CA THR A 675 -7.97 4.42 0.56
C THR A 675 -8.40 4.83 1.97
N LYS A 676 -8.94 3.86 2.75
CA LYS A 676 -9.17 4.03 4.18
C LYS A 676 -7.87 4.38 4.91
N ARG A 677 -6.74 3.80 4.50
CA ARG A 677 -5.42 4.01 5.11
C ARG A 677 -5.02 5.48 5.17
N TYR A 678 -5.14 6.19 4.05
CA TYR A 678 -4.78 7.61 4.03
C TYR A 678 -5.70 8.45 4.90
N ARG A 679 -7.01 8.16 4.86
CA ARG A 679 -7.99 8.80 5.75
C ARG A 679 -7.66 8.57 7.23
N SER A 680 -7.34 7.33 7.61
CA SER A 680 -6.93 6.99 8.98
C SER A 680 -5.65 7.72 9.41
N ASN A 681 -4.69 7.86 8.50
CA ASN A 681 -3.47 8.64 8.77
C ASN A 681 -3.77 10.11 9.05
N LEU A 682 -4.67 10.74 8.28
CA LEU A 682 -5.11 12.11 8.56
C LEU A 682 -5.72 12.23 9.96
N ILE A 683 -6.62 11.32 10.32
CA ILE A 683 -7.27 11.31 11.64
C ILE A 683 -6.25 11.17 12.76
N ASN A 684 -5.33 10.20 12.66
CA ASN A 684 -4.31 9.96 13.68
C ASN A 684 -3.36 11.15 13.88
N TRP A 685 -3.19 11.97 12.85
CA TRP A 685 -2.42 13.22 12.92
C TRP A 685 -3.29 14.45 13.14
N GLY A 686 -4.58 14.27 13.52
CA GLY A 686 -5.47 15.37 13.89
C GLY A 686 -5.87 16.27 12.73
N MET A 687 -5.83 15.76 11.51
CA MET A 687 -6.24 16.49 10.32
C MET A 687 -7.65 16.06 9.90
N LEU A 688 -8.56 17.01 9.77
CA LEU A 688 -9.94 16.74 9.39
C LEU A 688 -10.02 16.15 7.97
N PRO A 689 -10.59 14.94 7.81
CA PRO A 689 -10.71 14.31 6.49
C PRO A 689 -11.99 14.75 5.78
N LEU A 690 -12.04 16.02 5.40
CA LEU A 690 -13.21 16.65 4.81
C LEU A 690 -13.42 16.22 3.36
N GLN A 691 -14.68 16.14 2.96
CA GLN A 691 -15.11 15.83 1.60
C GLN A 691 -16.12 16.87 1.09
N LEU A 692 -16.10 17.06 -0.24
CA LEU A 692 -16.95 18.01 -0.96
C LEU A 692 -17.62 17.31 -2.15
N VAL A 693 -18.92 17.59 -2.35
CA VAL A 693 -19.66 17.15 -3.53
C VAL A 693 -19.75 18.31 -4.53
N GLY A 694 -19.43 18.03 -5.77
CA GLY A 694 -19.53 19.02 -6.86
C GLY A 694 -18.27 19.87 -7.03
N ALA A 695 -18.45 21.02 -7.66
CA ALA A 695 -17.36 21.94 -7.94
C ALA A 695 -16.89 22.68 -6.69
N THR A 696 -15.58 22.86 -6.55
CA THR A 696 -15.00 23.62 -5.44
C THR A 696 -15.38 25.10 -5.56
N PRO A 697 -15.86 25.74 -4.48
CA PRO A 697 -16.15 27.16 -4.48
C PRO A 697 -14.92 28.04 -4.22
N PHE A 698 -13.75 27.44 -4.03
CA PHE A 698 -12.47 28.07 -3.68
C PHE A 698 -11.34 27.63 -4.64
N GLY A 699 -10.24 28.34 -4.62
CA GLY A 699 -9.00 28.03 -5.34
C GLY A 699 -7.76 28.09 -4.45
N LEU A 700 -6.60 28.00 -5.08
CA LEU A 700 -5.31 28.15 -4.41
C LEU A 700 -5.18 29.52 -3.75
N GLY A 701 -4.81 29.54 -2.47
CA GLY A 701 -4.60 30.75 -1.68
C GLY A 701 -5.85 31.30 -0.97
N ASP A 702 -7.05 30.77 -1.30
CA ASP A 702 -8.29 31.19 -0.64
C ASP A 702 -8.35 30.72 0.81
N TYR A 703 -9.09 31.46 1.62
CA TYR A 703 -9.44 31.09 2.98
C TYR A 703 -10.80 30.39 3.03
N VAL A 704 -10.83 29.24 3.69
CA VAL A 704 -12.02 28.47 4.01
C VAL A 704 -12.21 28.45 5.52
N PHE A 705 -13.30 29.01 5.99
CA PHE A 705 -13.60 29.11 7.42
C PHE A 705 -14.67 28.10 7.85
N ILE A 706 -14.40 27.38 8.92
CA ILE A 706 -15.33 26.41 9.52
C ILE A 706 -15.63 26.85 10.95
N PRO A 707 -16.78 27.50 11.20
CA PRO A 707 -17.18 27.91 12.54
C PRO A 707 -17.59 26.70 13.38
N ASN A 708 -17.36 26.79 14.68
CA ASN A 708 -17.77 25.79 15.68
C ASN A 708 -17.37 24.34 15.31
N VAL A 709 -16.17 24.16 14.76
CA VAL A 709 -15.71 22.88 14.22
C VAL A 709 -15.66 21.78 15.30
N ARG A 710 -15.35 22.10 16.54
CA ARG A 710 -15.34 21.13 17.64
C ARG A 710 -16.75 20.61 17.96
N GLU A 711 -17.77 21.46 17.88
CA GLU A 711 -19.17 21.04 18.06
C GLU A 711 -19.65 20.22 16.85
N ALA A 712 -19.22 20.59 15.63
CA ALA A 712 -19.51 19.81 14.43
C ALA A 712 -18.97 18.38 14.55
N LEU A 713 -17.80 18.17 15.17
CA LEU A 713 -17.25 16.84 15.43
C LEU A 713 -18.12 15.98 16.36
N LYS A 714 -18.94 16.57 17.23
CA LYS A 714 -19.83 15.84 18.14
C LYS A 714 -21.17 15.48 17.46
N GLY A 715 -21.54 16.23 16.42
CA GLY A 715 -22.82 16.14 15.73
C GLY A 715 -22.83 15.22 14.50
N ASP A 716 -23.78 15.54 13.62
CA ASP A 716 -23.88 14.91 12.30
C ASP A 716 -22.77 15.44 11.39
N LEU A 717 -22.01 14.53 10.81
CA LEU A 717 -20.86 14.83 9.94
C LEU A 717 -21.24 15.02 8.47
N GLN A 718 -22.54 14.97 8.12
CA GLN A 718 -23.00 14.99 6.73
C GLN A 718 -23.21 16.41 6.18
N ASP A 719 -23.33 17.43 7.05
CA ASP A 719 -23.51 18.82 6.65
C ASP A 719 -22.72 19.77 7.58
N ILE A 720 -21.45 19.93 7.28
CA ILE A 720 -20.55 20.82 7.99
C ILE A 720 -20.49 22.16 7.23
N LYS A 721 -21.04 23.21 7.82
CA LYS A 721 -21.04 24.54 7.21
C LYS A 721 -19.63 25.11 7.13
N ALA A 722 -19.28 25.62 5.96
CA ALA A 722 -18.02 26.29 5.69
C ALA A 722 -18.25 27.53 4.83
N TYR A 723 -17.32 28.46 4.89
CA TYR A 723 -17.40 29.74 4.18
C TYR A 723 -16.10 30.06 3.47
N VAL A 724 -16.17 30.41 2.18
CA VAL A 724 -15.04 31.03 1.49
C VAL A 724 -15.04 32.50 1.84
N LEU A 725 -13.94 33.01 2.39
CA LEU A 725 -13.80 34.41 2.77
C LEU A 725 -13.46 35.28 1.56
N GLY A 726 -13.98 36.51 1.57
CA GLY A 726 -13.75 37.49 0.52
C GLY A 726 -14.52 38.79 0.78
N ASP A 727 -14.89 39.47 -0.28
CA ASP A 727 -15.78 40.65 -0.17
C ASP A 727 -17.14 40.29 0.43
N THR A 728 -17.60 39.07 0.19
CA THR A 728 -18.73 38.45 0.84
C THR A 728 -18.35 37.05 1.31
N ALA A 729 -18.86 36.60 2.45
CA ALA A 729 -18.70 35.23 2.91
C ALA A 729 -19.62 34.30 2.09
N LYS A 730 -19.04 33.36 1.34
CA LYS A 730 -19.78 32.41 0.50
C LYS A 730 -19.94 31.08 1.22
N GLU A 731 -21.15 30.76 1.63
CA GLU A 731 -21.50 29.50 2.32
C GLU A 731 -21.45 28.31 1.35
N PHE A 732 -20.95 27.18 1.84
CA PHE A 732 -21.02 25.86 1.22
C PHE A 732 -20.98 24.76 2.29
N SER A 733 -21.22 23.51 1.89
CA SER A 733 -21.24 22.38 2.82
C SER A 733 -20.07 21.42 2.55
N LEU A 734 -19.47 20.96 3.63
CA LEU A 734 -18.51 19.87 3.68
C LEU A 734 -19.12 18.69 4.45
N TYR A 735 -18.58 17.50 4.27
CA TYR A 735 -18.96 16.34 5.05
C TYR A 735 -17.74 15.47 5.40
N MET A 736 -17.89 14.57 6.34
CA MET A 736 -16.95 13.51 6.64
C MET A 736 -17.68 12.16 6.68
N ALA A 737 -17.03 11.11 6.23
CA ALA A 737 -17.49 9.75 6.47
C ALA A 737 -17.55 9.47 7.98
N PRO A 738 -18.38 8.52 8.45
CA PRO A 738 -18.54 8.22 9.86
C PRO A 738 -17.22 8.07 10.61
N LEU A 739 -17.17 8.63 11.82
CA LEU A 739 -16.04 8.57 12.74
C LEU A 739 -16.44 7.85 14.02
N THR A 740 -15.56 7.02 14.55
CA THR A 740 -15.71 6.43 15.89
C THR A 740 -15.56 7.50 16.98
N ALA A 741 -15.96 7.18 18.20
CA ALA A 741 -15.78 8.10 19.33
C ALA A 741 -14.32 8.47 19.56
N ASP A 742 -13.41 7.47 19.47
CA ASP A 742 -11.96 7.68 19.61
C ASP A 742 -11.40 8.55 18.47
N GLU A 743 -11.83 8.34 17.23
CA GLU A 743 -11.40 9.15 16.09
C GLU A 743 -11.84 10.62 16.25
N ARG A 744 -13.06 10.87 16.74
CA ARG A 744 -13.53 12.23 17.03
C ARG A 744 -12.70 12.90 18.12
N GLN A 745 -12.33 12.15 19.15
CA GLN A 745 -11.51 12.66 20.25
C GLN A 745 -10.06 12.92 19.81
N ILE A 746 -9.46 12.02 19.01
CA ILE A 746 -8.12 12.24 18.43
C ILE A 746 -8.08 13.54 17.61
N LEU A 747 -9.09 13.79 16.78
CA LEU A 747 -9.20 15.02 16.01
C LEU A 747 -9.32 16.26 16.92
N ALA A 748 -10.13 16.17 17.97
CA ALA A 748 -10.31 17.26 18.94
C ALA A 748 -9.02 17.54 19.75
N ASP A 749 -8.27 16.51 20.12
CA ASP A 749 -7.02 16.62 20.88
C ASP A 749 -5.81 17.02 20.00
N GLY A 750 -5.98 17.04 18.68
CA GLY A 750 -5.01 17.49 17.70
C GLY A 750 -4.12 16.42 17.12
N CYS A 751 -3.95 15.26 17.78
CA CYS A 751 -3.29 14.05 17.26
C CYS A 751 -3.40 12.88 18.24
N LEU A 752 -3.04 11.69 17.75
CA LEU A 752 -3.01 10.46 18.55
C LEU A 752 -2.10 10.56 19.79
N ILE A 753 -0.97 11.28 19.69
CA ILE A 753 -0.03 11.45 20.80
C ILE A 753 -0.72 12.18 21.97
N ASN A 754 -1.40 13.27 21.68
CA ASN A 754 -2.12 14.06 22.71
C ASN A 754 -3.27 13.25 23.32
N PHE A 755 -4.06 12.58 22.46
CA PHE A 755 -5.17 11.71 22.89
C PHE A 755 -4.71 10.61 23.86
N SER A 756 -3.51 10.07 23.66
CA SER A 756 -2.97 8.99 24.49
C SER A 756 -2.41 9.46 25.84
N GLN A 757 -2.26 10.76 26.06
CA GLN A 757 -1.79 11.35 27.33
C GLN A 757 -2.94 11.57 28.33
N HIS A 758 -4.17 11.38 27.91
CA HIS A 758 -5.39 11.43 28.72
C HIS A 758 -5.95 10.03 28.97
#